data_53dff4afc8479e05a43908a4450beaf8
#
_entry.id   53dff4afc8479e05a43908a4450beaf8
#
_cell.length_a   1.000
_cell.length_b   1.000
_cell.length_c   1.000
_cell.angle_alpha   90.00
_cell.angle_beta   90.00
_cell.angle_gamma   90.00
#
_symmetry.space_group_name_H-M   'P 1'
#
loop_
_entity.id
_entity.type
_entity.pdbx_description
1 polymer ?
#
loop_
_entity_poly.entity_id
_entity_poly.type
_entity_poly.pdbx_seq_one_letter_code
_entity_poly.pdbx_strand_id
1 'polypeptide(L)'
;MCEKKIDVPALFGKMVFGEQQMQQRLPAEVYRAWQRCRTQGTALDRSTAGEIAAVMKDWAIENGATHYTHWFQPMTGYTAEKHDSFITPDGAEGVRMELSAKELTKGEADASSFPSGGLRATFEARGYTAWDPTSYAFIKDGTLYIPTIFCSYSGQTLDKKTPLLRSIRELDRECVRILRLFGNTEVQHVTPQVGPEQEYFLIDREMYDLREDLKLCGRTLFGARPPKGQELDDHYYGAIKPRVAAFMRELDEELWKLGVLAKTEHNEVAPAQHEIAPIYSDANTACDKNQLTMELLKKIASRHGLVCLLHEKPFAGINGSGKHDNWSLQTDTGENLLKPGGTPSQNAQFLLFLAAFVKGVDEYQEMLRCCVSYPGNDHRLGGNEAPPAIISIFMGDELTAILDSIVQGTAYVDITKKKLKIGVDAMPEIPQDTTDRNRTSPLAFTGNKFEFRMLGSSQSIASPNVVLNTIMAEELGQFADRLEKAADFQSALQELLQETFTAHQRIIFNGNGYDDAWVAEAARRGLANLRDTVDCMPAYIDKKNIDLFTKHAVLTETEMRARYEIHLENYCKVTAIEAHTLLDMVTRCILPAAGKYADSLAQTLFHKKNCGISLPTVMEERTLTRVSEQSAALFRVCEDLQTALHNAPAADGGIDVARWYRAEIAARTQQAGELINQLETIVDTACWPYPTYADILFSV
;
A
#
# COMPACT_ATOMS: atom_id res chain seq x y z
N MET A 1 2.14 37.18 -12.71
CA MET A 1 1.24 36.55 -13.67
C MET A 1 -0.08 36.33 -12.99
N CYS A 2 -1.22 36.72 -13.57
CA CYS A 2 -2.53 36.50 -12.99
C CYS A 2 -2.75 34.96 -12.91
N GLU A 3 -2.85 34.39 -11.74
CA GLU A 3 -3.13 32.95 -11.59
C GLU A 3 -4.46 32.66 -12.31
N LYS A 4 -4.42 31.73 -13.25
CA LYS A 4 -5.59 31.30 -14.00
C LYS A 4 -6.56 30.67 -13.03
N LYS A 5 -7.72 31.26 -12.80
CA LYS A 5 -8.76 30.69 -11.93
C LYS A 5 -9.18 29.33 -12.49
N ILE A 6 -8.97 28.29 -11.71
CA ILE A 6 -9.32 26.92 -12.08
C ILE A 6 -10.80 26.69 -11.77
N ASP A 7 -11.55 26.21 -12.74
CA ASP A 7 -12.90 25.70 -12.56
C ASP A 7 -12.83 24.19 -12.30
N VAL A 8 -12.72 23.80 -11.02
CA VAL A 8 -12.56 22.42 -10.61
C VAL A 8 -13.73 21.53 -11.06
N PRO A 9 -15.01 21.93 -10.93
CA PRO A 9 -16.12 21.14 -11.47
C PRO A 9 -16.02 20.85 -12.97
N ALA A 10 -15.58 21.82 -13.76
CA ALA A 10 -15.40 21.64 -15.21
C ALA A 10 -14.15 20.83 -15.56
N LEU A 11 -13.16 20.82 -14.67
CA LEU A 11 -11.91 20.08 -14.85
C LEU A 11 -12.06 18.61 -14.49
N PHE A 12 -12.88 18.30 -13.46
CA PHE A 12 -13.00 16.97 -12.88
C PHE A 12 -13.47 15.92 -13.89
N GLY A 13 -12.68 14.86 -14.06
CA GLY A 13 -12.98 13.75 -14.97
C GLY A 13 -12.90 14.10 -16.45
N LYS A 14 -12.37 15.27 -16.81
CA LYS A 14 -12.28 15.72 -18.23
C LYS A 14 -11.53 14.73 -19.11
N MET A 15 -10.53 14.05 -18.56
CA MET A 15 -9.71 13.04 -19.26
C MET A 15 -10.13 11.60 -18.96
N VAL A 16 -11.39 11.38 -18.53
CA VAL A 16 -11.94 10.05 -18.25
C VAL A 16 -13.10 9.76 -19.21
N PHE A 17 -13.05 8.60 -19.88
CA PHE A 17 -14.16 8.06 -20.63
C PHE A 17 -15.16 7.40 -19.68
N GLY A 18 -15.78 8.23 -18.84
CA GLY A 18 -16.68 7.81 -17.78
C GLY A 18 -18.14 7.72 -18.21
N GLU A 19 -19.02 7.50 -17.24
CA GLU A 19 -20.45 7.30 -17.47
C GLU A 19 -21.09 8.44 -18.25
N GLN A 20 -20.73 9.69 -17.93
CA GLN A 20 -21.24 10.86 -18.63
C GLN A 20 -20.86 10.85 -20.13
N GLN A 21 -19.62 10.50 -20.46
CA GLN A 21 -19.15 10.42 -21.85
C GLN A 21 -19.85 9.26 -22.58
N MET A 22 -19.99 8.12 -21.93
CA MET A 22 -20.67 6.96 -22.50
C MET A 22 -22.16 7.26 -22.76
N GLN A 23 -22.85 7.87 -21.79
CA GLN A 23 -24.27 8.23 -21.93
C GLN A 23 -24.52 9.23 -23.07
N GLN A 24 -23.62 10.19 -23.26
CA GLN A 24 -23.76 11.23 -24.29
C GLN A 24 -23.42 10.75 -25.69
N ARG A 25 -22.50 9.79 -25.83
CA ARG A 25 -21.88 9.42 -27.11
C ARG A 25 -22.30 8.05 -27.63
N LEU A 26 -22.66 7.11 -26.75
CA LEU A 26 -23.05 5.77 -27.16
C LEU A 26 -24.54 5.73 -27.59
N PRO A 27 -24.88 4.88 -28.56
CA PRO A 27 -26.29 4.55 -28.81
C PRO A 27 -26.95 4.03 -27.53
N ALA A 28 -28.22 4.37 -27.31
CA ALA A 28 -28.94 4.04 -26.07
C ALA A 28 -28.95 2.54 -25.72
N GLU A 29 -28.92 1.66 -26.72
CA GLU A 29 -28.88 0.21 -26.55
C GLU A 29 -27.52 -0.26 -26.06
N VAL A 30 -26.44 0.28 -26.62
CA VAL A 30 -25.06 -0.01 -26.26
C VAL A 30 -24.77 0.48 -24.83
N TYR A 31 -25.22 1.70 -24.51
CA TYR A 31 -25.09 2.24 -23.15
C TYR A 31 -25.82 1.38 -22.12
N ARG A 32 -27.07 0.94 -22.41
CA ARG A 32 -27.80 0.04 -21.52
C ARG A 32 -27.12 -1.32 -21.38
N ALA A 33 -26.52 -1.86 -22.45
CA ALA A 33 -25.77 -3.13 -22.39
C ALA A 33 -24.52 -2.98 -21.50
N TRP A 34 -23.78 -1.88 -21.64
CA TRP A 34 -22.65 -1.58 -20.77
C TRP A 34 -23.09 -1.38 -19.31
N GLN A 35 -24.18 -0.67 -19.03
CA GLN A 35 -24.71 -0.55 -17.67
C GLN A 35 -25.02 -1.92 -17.06
N ARG A 36 -25.68 -2.83 -17.80
CA ARG A 36 -25.93 -4.20 -17.32
C ARG A 36 -24.64 -4.98 -17.08
N CYS A 37 -23.63 -4.79 -17.93
CA CYS A 37 -22.32 -5.39 -17.70
C CYS A 37 -21.73 -4.94 -16.35
N ARG A 38 -21.75 -3.65 -16.09
CA ARG A 38 -21.21 -3.06 -14.86
C ARG A 38 -22.00 -3.43 -13.60
N THR A 39 -23.34 -3.40 -13.68
CA THR A 39 -24.20 -3.58 -12.50
C THR A 39 -24.64 -5.02 -12.26
N GLN A 40 -24.67 -5.87 -13.30
CA GLN A 40 -25.18 -7.24 -13.24
C GLN A 40 -24.15 -8.30 -13.66
N GLY A 41 -22.94 -7.88 -14.02
CA GLY A 41 -21.88 -8.80 -14.50
C GLY A 41 -22.19 -9.46 -15.84
N THR A 42 -23.12 -8.93 -16.64
CA THR A 42 -23.49 -9.49 -17.96
C THR A 42 -22.38 -9.22 -18.97
N ALA A 43 -21.84 -10.26 -19.58
CA ALA A 43 -20.78 -10.11 -20.57
C ALA A 43 -21.24 -9.29 -21.78
N LEU A 44 -20.37 -8.41 -22.28
CA LEU A 44 -20.59 -7.65 -23.52
C LEU A 44 -20.31 -8.53 -24.74
N ASP A 45 -21.21 -8.49 -25.74
CA ASP A 45 -20.95 -9.13 -27.02
C ASP A 45 -19.95 -8.32 -27.87
N ARG A 46 -19.44 -8.99 -28.92
CA ARG A 46 -18.41 -8.39 -29.78
C ARG A 46 -18.88 -7.16 -30.56
N SER A 47 -20.17 -7.10 -30.92
CA SER A 47 -20.73 -5.95 -31.65
C SER A 47 -20.79 -4.73 -30.73
N THR A 48 -21.35 -4.89 -29.55
CA THR A 48 -21.42 -3.87 -28.50
C THR A 48 -20.04 -3.36 -28.13
N ALA A 49 -19.06 -4.26 -27.94
CA ALA A 49 -17.66 -3.88 -27.66
C ALA A 49 -17.05 -3.08 -28.84
N GLY A 50 -17.41 -3.41 -30.09
CA GLY A 50 -16.94 -2.67 -31.28
C GLY A 50 -17.48 -1.25 -31.35
N GLU A 51 -18.73 -1.04 -31.02
CA GLU A 51 -19.33 0.29 -30.97
C GLU A 51 -18.73 1.14 -29.84
N ILE A 52 -18.49 0.54 -28.68
CA ILE A 52 -17.78 1.21 -27.57
C ILE A 52 -16.35 1.59 -28.00
N ALA A 53 -15.62 0.67 -28.64
CA ALA A 53 -14.25 0.91 -29.09
C ALA A 53 -14.17 2.11 -30.08
N ALA A 54 -15.09 2.15 -31.06
CA ALA A 54 -15.12 3.23 -32.04
C ALA A 54 -15.36 4.59 -31.36
N VAL A 55 -16.37 4.68 -30.48
CA VAL A 55 -16.70 5.93 -29.76
C VAL A 55 -15.61 6.34 -28.78
N MET A 56 -15.00 5.38 -28.06
CA MET A 56 -13.89 5.62 -27.16
C MET A 56 -12.67 6.16 -27.90
N LYS A 57 -12.35 5.59 -29.07
CA LYS A 57 -11.27 6.07 -29.94
C LYS A 57 -11.54 7.50 -30.43
N ASP A 58 -12.76 7.78 -30.92
CA ASP A 58 -13.10 9.13 -31.43
C ASP A 58 -12.97 10.16 -30.30
N TRP A 59 -13.47 9.86 -29.10
CA TRP A 59 -13.29 10.71 -27.94
C TRP A 59 -11.80 10.88 -27.58
N ALA A 60 -11.01 9.81 -27.66
CA ALA A 60 -9.58 9.87 -27.36
C ALA A 60 -8.83 10.77 -28.34
N ILE A 61 -9.12 10.68 -29.64
CA ILE A 61 -8.52 11.52 -30.68
C ILE A 61 -8.92 13.00 -30.49
N GLU A 62 -10.18 13.28 -30.20
CA GLU A 62 -10.67 14.65 -29.90
C GLU A 62 -9.92 15.26 -28.69
N ASN A 63 -9.45 14.45 -27.76
CA ASN A 63 -8.66 14.88 -26.60
C ASN A 63 -7.13 14.71 -26.79
N GLY A 64 -6.68 14.54 -28.04
CA GLY A 64 -5.27 14.57 -28.41
C GLY A 64 -4.51 13.25 -28.30
N ALA A 65 -5.19 12.13 -28.06
CA ALA A 65 -4.54 10.82 -28.02
C ALA A 65 -4.25 10.31 -29.45
N THR A 66 -3.06 9.73 -29.63
CA THR A 66 -2.63 9.07 -30.88
C THR A 66 -2.37 7.58 -30.70
N HIS A 67 -2.27 7.16 -29.47
CA HIS A 67 -1.96 5.80 -29.03
C HIS A 67 -2.97 5.32 -27.99
N TYR A 68 -3.03 4.01 -27.80
CA TYR A 68 -3.71 3.37 -26.67
C TYR A 68 -2.79 2.34 -26.01
N THR A 69 -3.11 1.97 -24.79
CA THR A 69 -2.41 0.92 -24.05
C THR A 69 -3.40 0.12 -23.21
N HIS A 70 -3.16 -1.21 -23.13
CA HIS A 70 -3.75 -2.03 -22.10
C HIS A 70 -2.95 -1.84 -20.81
N TRP A 71 -3.57 -1.17 -19.86
CA TRP A 71 -2.96 -0.82 -18.58
C TRP A 71 -3.36 -1.82 -17.51
N PHE A 72 -2.38 -2.48 -16.87
CA PHE A 72 -2.63 -3.55 -15.89
C PHE A 72 -1.62 -3.53 -14.75
N GLN A 73 -1.91 -4.26 -13.67
CA GLN A 73 -1.14 -4.32 -12.43
C GLN A 73 -0.53 -5.73 -12.26
N PRO A 74 0.64 -6.04 -12.85
CA PRO A 74 1.29 -7.31 -12.67
C PRO A 74 1.82 -7.51 -11.24
N MET A 75 2.34 -8.70 -10.95
CA MET A 75 2.93 -9.02 -9.64
C MET A 75 4.26 -8.29 -9.34
N THR A 76 4.70 -7.39 -10.22
CA THR A 76 5.90 -6.55 -10.01
C THR A 76 5.71 -5.42 -9.01
N GLY A 77 4.47 -5.07 -8.67
CA GLY A 77 4.14 -3.88 -7.85
C GLY A 77 4.01 -2.57 -8.63
N TYR A 78 4.37 -2.56 -9.93
CA TYR A 78 4.20 -1.43 -10.85
C TYR A 78 3.03 -1.70 -11.79
N THR A 79 2.55 -0.66 -12.48
CA THR A 79 1.65 -0.82 -13.63
C THR A 79 2.45 -1.11 -14.88
N ALA A 80 1.89 -1.92 -15.77
CA ALA A 80 2.49 -2.26 -17.05
C ALA A 80 1.66 -1.71 -18.19
N GLU A 81 2.34 -1.29 -19.25
CA GLU A 81 1.75 -0.66 -20.42
C GLU A 81 2.58 -0.98 -21.67
N LYS A 82 1.89 -1.16 -22.79
CA LYS A 82 2.50 -1.28 -24.11
C LYS A 82 1.71 -0.39 -25.06
N HIS A 83 2.33 0.68 -25.54
CA HIS A 83 1.67 1.67 -26.37
C HIS A 83 1.57 1.20 -27.80
N ASP A 84 0.35 1.02 -28.31
CA ASP A 84 0.05 0.77 -29.71
C ASP A 84 -0.59 2.01 -30.34
N SER A 85 -0.17 2.37 -31.56
CA SER A 85 -0.81 3.46 -32.29
C SER A 85 -2.18 3.05 -32.83
N PHE A 86 -3.12 4.00 -32.94
CA PHE A 86 -4.39 3.76 -33.64
C PHE A 86 -4.23 3.58 -35.16
N ILE A 87 -3.02 3.68 -35.73
CA ILE A 87 -2.78 3.64 -37.17
C ILE A 87 -3.12 2.27 -37.75
N THR A 88 -3.97 2.26 -38.77
CA THR A 88 -4.27 1.10 -39.61
C THR A 88 -4.15 1.51 -41.08
N PRO A 89 -3.52 0.71 -41.98
CA PRO A 89 -3.48 1.00 -43.41
C PRO A 89 -4.89 1.13 -43.97
N ASP A 90 -5.10 2.11 -44.85
CA ASP A 90 -6.40 2.35 -45.50
C ASP A 90 -6.62 1.50 -46.78
N GLY A 91 -5.64 0.71 -47.16
CA GLY A 91 -5.64 -0.10 -48.38
C GLY A 91 -5.07 0.63 -49.61
N ALA A 92 -4.60 1.89 -49.43
CA ALA A 92 -3.87 2.68 -50.39
C ALA A 92 -2.52 3.13 -49.81
N GLU A 93 -2.03 4.32 -50.11
CA GLU A 93 -0.79 4.88 -49.55
C GLU A 93 -1.04 5.63 -48.22
N GLY A 94 -2.29 5.66 -47.73
CA GLY A 94 -2.70 6.37 -46.54
C GLY A 94 -2.90 5.49 -45.31
N VAL A 95 -3.31 6.15 -44.24
CA VAL A 95 -3.66 5.50 -42.96
C VAL A 95 -4.98 6.02 -42.42
N ARG A 96 -5.69 5.19 -41.69
CA ARG A 96 -6.84 5.58 -40.88
C ARG A 96 -6.56 5.30 -39.39
N MET A 97 -7.31 5.96 -38.54
CA MET A 97 -7.24 5.72 -37.09
C MET A 97 -8.37 4.75 -36.68
N GLU A 98 -8.03 3.63 -36.11
CA GLU A 98 -8.97 2.56 -35.74
C GLU A 98 -8.63 1.97 -34.36
N LEU A 99 -9.66 1.60 -33.61
CA LEU A 99 -9.60 0.70 -32.45
C LEU A 99 -10.70 -0.32 -32.64
N SER A 100 -10.35 -1.56 -32.95
CA SER A 100 -11.33 -2.61 -33.18
C SER A 100 -11.85 -3.21 -31.86
N ALA A 101 -12.99 -3.93 -31.93
CA ALA A 101 -13.51 -4.69 -30.82
C ALA A 101 -12.46 -5.67 -30.24
N LYS A 102 -11.63 -6.28 -31.10
CA LYS A 102 -10.58 -7.19 -30.68
C LYS A 102 -9.49 -6.45 -29.91
N GLU A 103 -9.05 -5.30 -30.40
CA GLU A 103 -8.02 -4.49 -29.77
C GLU A 103 -8.48 -3.87 -28.45
N LEU A 104 -9.76 -3.53 -28.30
CA LEU A 104 -10.32 -3.10 -27.02
C LEU A 104 -10.38 -4.26 -26.02
N THR A 105 -10.91 -5.42 -26.44
CA THR A 105 -11.28 -6.49 -25.51
C THR A 105 -10.12 -7.40 -25.12
N LYS A 106 -9.07 -7.50 -25.97
CA LYS A 106 -7.96 -8.43 -25.75
C LYS A 106 -6.65 -7.87 -26.30
N GLY A 107 -5.62 -7.90 -25.48
CA GLY A 107 -4.23 -7.69 -25.89
C GLY A 107 -3.37 -8.93 -25.65
N GLU A 108 -2.21 -8.96 -26.30
CA GLU A 108 -1.20 -9.99 -26.12
C GLU A 108 0.07 -9.32 -25.55
N ALA A 109 0.25 -9.43 -24.24
CA ALA A 109 1.46 -8.98 -23.58
C ALA A 109 2.52 -10.08 -23.60
N ASP A 110 3.80 -9.70 -23.63
CA ASP A 110 4.90 -10.63 -23.41
C ASP A 110 4.99 -10.96 -21.92
N ALA A 111 4.68 -12.20 -21.55
CA ALA A 111 4.71 -12.68 -20.18
C ALA A 111 6.08 -13.23 -19.76
N SER A 112 7.07 -13.30 -20.66
CA SER A 112 8.37 -13.92 -20.38
C SER A 112 9.17 -13.22 -19.28
N SER A 113 9.01 -11.90 -19.14
CA SER A 113 9.73 -11.07 -18.17
C SER A 113 8.99 -10.82 -16.87
N PHE A 114 7.69 -11.17 -16.79
CA PHE A 114 6.92 -10.96 -15.57
C PHE A 114 7.08 -12.13 -14.58
N PRO A 115 7.11 -11.84 -13.25
CA PRO A 115 7.14 -12.88 -12.23
C PRO A 115 5.95 -13.83 -12.38
N SER A 116 6.21 -15.12 -12.44
CA SER A 116 5.16 -16.14 -12.64
C SER A 116 5.11 -17.22 -11.57
N GLY A 117 6.16 -17.35 -10.74
CA GLY A 117 6.21 -18.37 -9.68
C GLY A 117 5.88 -19.80 -10.19
N GLY A 118 6.36 -20.14 -11.39
CA GLY A 118 6.11 -21.44 -11.99
C GLY A 118 4.77 -21.58 -12.74
N LEU A 119 3.92 -20.55 -12.79
CA LEU A 119 2.67 -20.58 -13.60
C LEU A 119 2.90 -20.57 -15.11
N ARG A 120 4.10 -20.27 -15.54
CA ARG A 120 4.50 -20.22 -16.95
C ARG A 120 5.65 -21.17 -17.19
N ALA A 121 5.53 -22.02 -18.20
CA ALA A 121 6.67 -22.81 -18.67
C ALA A 121 7.72 -21.89 -19.30
N THR A 122 9.00 -22.29 -19.25
CA THR A 122 10.12 -21.45 -19.71
C THR A 122 10.00 -21.01 -21.17
N PHE A 123 9.37 -21.83 -22.03
CA PHE A 123 9.16 -21.53 -23.45
C PHE A 123 7.89 -20.71 -23.72
N GLU A 124 7.03 -20.47 -22.74
CA GLU A 124 5.82 -19.68 -22.90
C GLU A 124 6.15 -18.20 -22.74
N ALA A 125 6.06 -17.43 -23.82
CA ALA A 125 6.24 -15.98 -23.79
C ALA A 125 4.91 -15.21 -23.82
N ARG A 126 3.82 -15.85 -24.27
CA ARG A 126 2.54 -15.18 -24.50
C ARG A 126 1.74 -15.06 -23.20
N GLY A 127 1.28 -13.86 -22.91
CA GLY A 127 0.24 -13.56 -21.93
C GLY A 127 -0.92 -12.82 -22.57
N TYR A 128 -2.04 -12.72 -21.86
CA TYR A 128 -3.23 -12.03 -22.34
C TYR A 128 -3.66 -10.96 -21.37
N THR A 129 -4.00 -9.79 -21.93
CA THR A 129 -4.75 -8.76 -21.23
C THR A 129 -6.21 -8.81 -21.69
N ALA A 130 -7.15 -8.57 -20.77
CA ALA A 130 -8.56 -8.47 -21.10
C ALA A 130 -9.15 -7.21 -20.48
N TRP A 131 -9.90 -6.45 -21.29
CA TRP A 131 -10.55 -5.22 -20.86
C TRP A 131 -11.46 -5.45 -19.65
N ASP A 132 -11.34 -4.57 -18.66
CA ASP A 132 -12.27 -4.47 -17.53
C ASP A 132 -13.28 -3.35 -17.80
N PRO A 133 -14.52 -3.68 -18.23
CA PRO A 133 -15.54 -2.68 -18.50
C PRO A 133 -16.12 -2.03 -17.25
N THR A 134 -15.73 -2.48 -16.05
CA THR A 134 -16.18 -1.91 -14.77
C THR A 134 -15.27 -0.77 -14.29
N SER A 135 -14.11 -0.60 -14.92
CA SER A 135 -13.20 0.53 -14.69
C SER A 135 -13.14 1.43 -15.93
N TYR A 136 -13.03 2.74 -15.70
CA TYR A 136 -13.07 3.72 -16.78
C TYR A 136 -11.72 3.88 -17.46
N ALA A 137 -11.72 3.92 -18.79
CA ALA A 137 -10.56 4.32 -19.57
C ALA A 137 -10.30 5.83 -19.40
N PHE A 138 -9.04 6.23 -19.52
CA PHE A 138 -8.61 7.62 -19.32
C PHE A 138 -7.47 8.00 -20.28
N ILE A 139 -7.26 9.30 -20.48
CA ILE A 139 -6.16 9.81 -21.30
C ILE A 139 -5.10 10.44 -20.41
N LYS A 140 -3.88 10.00 -20.58
CA LYS A 140 -2.68 10.54 -19.96
C LYS A 140 -1.57 10.64 -21.02
N ASP A 141 -0.87 11.77 -21.11
CA ASP A 141 0.28 11.95 -21.99
C ASP A 141 0.01 11.62 -23.48
N GLY A 142 -1.19 11.96 -23.99
CA GLY A 142 -1.56 11.70 -25.39
C GLY A 142 -1.81 10.23 -25.73
N THR A 143 -2.02 9.38 -24.72
CA THR A 143 -2.32 7.96 -24.85
C THR A 143 -3.63 7.63 -24.12
N LEU A 144 -4.47 6.80 -24.73
CA LEU A 144 -5.66 6.22 -24.11
C LEU A 144 -5.25 5.00 -23.28
N TYR A 145 -5.50 5.04 -21.98
CA TYR A 145 -5.26 3.97 -21.03
C TYR A 145 -6.54 3.16 -20.81
N ILE A 146 -6.49 1.88 -21.15
CA ILE A 146 -7.62 0.95 -21.03
C ILE A 146 -7.32 0.01 -19.86
N PRO A 147 -8.05 0.10 -18.73
CA PRO A 147 -7.85 -0.79 -17.60
C PRO A 147 -8.13 -2.24 -17.98
N THR A 148 -7.21 -3.15 -17.64
CA THR A 148 -7.28 -4.55 -18.01
C THR A 148 -6.82 -5.47 -16.86
N ILE A 149 -7.22 -6.73 -16.94
CA ILE A 149 -6.63 -7.85 -16.20
C ILE A 149 -5.48 -8.45 -17.02
N PHE A 150 -4.64 -9.26 -16.37
CA PHE A 150 -3.52 -9.95 -17.02
C PHE A 150 -3.42 -11.42 -16.57
N CYS A 151 -3.32 -12.34 -17.54
CA CYS A 151 -3.18 -13.76 -17.26
C CYS A 151 -2.13 -14.42 -18.17
N SER A 152 -1.66 -15.59 -17.73
CA SER A 152 -0.75 -16.45 -18.49
C SER A 152 -1.43 -17.04 -19.75
N TYR A 153 -0.64 -17.67 -20.59
CA TYR A 153 -1.15 -18.44 -21.76
C TYR A 153 -2.18 -19.51 -21.36
N SER A 154 -2.01 -20.14 -20.22
CA SER A 154 -2.89 -21.16 -19.65
C SER A 154 -4.06 -20.61 -18.83
N GLY A 155 -4.18 -19.26 -18.70
CA GLY A 155 -5.32 -18.58 -18.08
C GLY A 155 -5.20 -18.33 -16.58
N GLN A 156 -4.06 -18.69 -15.94
CA GLN A 156 -3.85 -18.32 -14.53
C GLN A 156 -3.56 -16.84 -14.38
N THR A 157 -4.00 -16.24 -13.28
CA THR A 157 -3.82 -14.82 -13.03
C THR A 157 -2.36 -14.49 -12.69
N LEU A 158 -1.80 -13.50 -13.40
CA LEU A 158 -0.48 -12.92 -13.17
C LEU A 158 -0.55 -11.46 -12.69
N ASP A 159 -1.73 -11.03 -12.27
CA ASP A 159 -2.03 -9.67 -11.83
C ASP A 159 -2.63 -9.61 -10.43
N LYS A 160 -2.84 -8.39 -9.95
CA LYS A 160 -3.51 -8.12 -8.67
C LYS A 160 -5.00 -7.80 -8.82
N LYS A 161 -5.45 -7.39 -10.00
CA LYS A 161 -6.82 -6.96 -10.27
C LYS A 161 -7.80 -8.13 -10.38
N THR A 162 -7.43 -9.22 -11.03
CA THR A 162 -8.31 -10.38 -11.20
C THR A 162 -8.76 -10.97 -9.86
N PRO A 163 -7.88 -11.25 -8.88
CA PRO A 163 -8.31 -11.70 -7.56
C PRO A 163 -9.21 -10.68 -6.84
N LEU A 164 -8.94 -9.37 -7.02
CA LEU A 164 -9.77 -8.31 -6.44
C LEU A 164 -11.20 -8.37 -6.99
N LEU A 165 -11.39 -8.43 -8.29
CA LEU A 165 -12.71 -8.53 -8.93
C LEU A 165 -13.45 -9.80 -8.50
N ARG A 166 -12.74 -10.94 -8.41
CA ARG A 166 -13.31 -12.20 -7.93
C ARG A 166 -13.77 -12.09 -6.48
N SER A 167 -12.98 -11.46 -5.60
CA SER A 167 -13.30 -11.29 -4.18
C SER A 167 -14.49 -10.35 -3.97
N ILE A 168 -14.58 -9.26 -4.76
CA ILE A 168 -15.74 -8.35 -4.74
C ILE A 168 -17.03 -9.10 -5.07
N ARG A 169 -17.03 -9.94 -6.11
CA ARG A 169 -18.18 -10.73 -6.52
C ARG A 169 -18.65 -11.69 -5.42
N GLU A 170 -17.71 -12.39 -4.77
CA GLU A 170 -18.05 -13.33 -3.71
C GLU A 170 -18.60 -12.62 -2.47
N LEU A 171 -17.99 -11.48 -2.11
CA LEU A 171 -18.49 -10.65 -1.01
C LEU A 171 -19.89 -10.09 -1.29
N ASP A 172 -20.13 -9.57 -2.49
CA ASP A 172 -21.45 -9.10 -2.93
C ASP A 172 -22.52 -10.19 -2.75
N ARG A 173 -22.24 -11.40 -3.23
CA ARG A 173 -23.15 -12.54 -3.13
C ARG A 173 -23.56 -12.84 -1.68
N GLU A 174 -22.62 -12.93 -0.77
CA GLU A 174 -22.89 -13.29 0.61
C GLU A 174 -23.51 -12.12 1.40
N CYS A 175 -23.11 -10.87 1.12
CA CYS A 175 -23.78 -9.69 1.69
C CYS A 175 -25.25 -9.62 1.32
N VAL A 176 -25.57 -9.76 0.03
CA VAL A 176 -26.96 -9.75 -0.45
C VAL A 176 -27.75 -10.91 0.17
N ARG A 177 -27.16 -12.09 0.31
CA ARG A 177 -27.76 -13.24 0.98
C ARG A 177 -28.14 -12.93 2.42
N ILE A 178 -27.25 -12.31 3.20
CA ILE A 178 -27.53 -11.85 4.56
C ILE A 178 -28.66 -10.80 4.57
N LEU A 179 -28.60 -9.80 3.69
CA LEU A 179 -29.63 -8.75 3.64
C LEU A 179 -31.03 -9.31 3.36
N ARG A 180 -31.14 -10.36 2.53
CA ARG A 180 -32.40 -11.08 2.30
C ARG A 180 -32.98 -11.70 3.58
N LEU A 181 -32.11 -12.21 4.48
CA LEU A 181 -32.56 -12.77 5.76
C LEU A 181 -33.10 -11.69 6.71
N PHE A 182 -32.60 -10.45 6.59
CA PHE A 182 -33.22 -9.28 7.28
C PHE A 182 -34.44 -8.70 6.58
N GLY A 183 -34.92 -9.33 5.51
CA GLY A 183 -36.09 -8.89 4.77
C GLY A 183 -35.86 -7.78 3.74
N ASN A 184 -34.61 -7.38 3.53
CA ASN A 184 -34.29 -6.40 2.51
C ASN A 184 -34.33 -7.04 1.10
N THR A 185 -35.35 -6.69 0.32
CA THR A 185 -35.54 -7.18 -1.06
C THR A 185 -35.19 -6.16 -2.13
N GLU A 186 -34.87 -4.92 -1.74
CA GLU A 186 -34.58 -3.81 -2.66
C GLU A 186 -33.13 -3.86 -3.11
N VAL A 187 -32.19 -4.06 -2.18
CA VAL A 187 -30.74 -4.13 -2.46
C VAL A 187 -30.45 -5.29 -3.41
N GLN A 188 -29.78 -5.03 -4.51
CA GLN A 188 -29.33 -6.05 -5.46
C GLN A 188 -27.82 -6.31 -5.36
N HIS A 189 -27.05 -5.29 -4.98
CA HIS A 189 -25.61 -5.36 -4.90
C HIS A 189 -25.04 -4.66 -3.66
N VAL A 190 -23.93 -5.20 -3.14
CA VAL A 190 -23.11 -4.62 -2.09
C VAL A 190 -21.67 -4.52 -2.60
N THR A 191 -21.10 -3.34 -2.52
CA THR A 191 -19.76 -3.08 -3.02
C THR A 191 -18.84 -2.63 -1.88
N PRO A 192 -17.64 -3.21 -1.73
CA PRO A 192 -16.65 -2.69 -0.80
C PRO A 192 -16.19 -1.31 -1.26
N GLN A 193 -16.17 -0.36 -0.32
CA GLN A 193 -15.72 1.01 -0.51
C GLN A 193 -14.37 1.20 0.13
N VAL A 194 -13.45 1.86 -0.57
CA VAL A 194 -12.07 2.02 -0.13
C VAL A 194 -11.59 3.46 -0.31
N GLY A 195 -10.97 4.00 0.74
CA GLY A 195 -10.30 5.29 0.71
C GLY A 195 -8.87 5.15 1.23
N PRO A 196 -7.86 5.04 0.36
CA PRO A 196 -6.47 4.93 0.78
C PRO A 196 -5.88 6.30 1.09
N GLU A 197 -5.21 6.42 2.25
CA GLU A 197 -4.43 7.59 2.64
C GLU A 197 -2.96 7.34 2.27
N GLN A 198 -2.44 8.05 1.27
CA GLN A 198 -1.10 7.81 0.72
C GLN A 198 -0.07 8.73 1.36
N GLU A 199 0.79 8.17 2.21
CA GLU A 199 1.97 8.87 2.72
C GLU A 199 3.15 8.76 1.75
N TYR A 200 3.99 9.80 1.72
CA TYR A 200 5.16 9.89 0.85
C TYR A 200 6.18 10.91 1.37
N PHE A 201 7.45 10.77 0.93
CA PHE A 201 8.48 11.78 1.17
C PHE A 201 8.75 12.59 -0.10
N LEU A 202 9.01 13.87 0.06
CA LEU A 202 9.52 14.77 -1.00
C LEU A 202 10.89 15.27 -0.60
N ILE A 203 11.90 14.96 -1.40
CA ILE A 203 13.27 15.41 -1.18
C ILE A 203 13.80 16.16 -2.40
N ASP A 204 14.83 16.97 -2.20
CA ASP A 204 15.48 17.70 -3.26
C ASP A 204 16.15 16.72 -4.26
N ARG A 205 16.00 16.99 -5.55
CA ARG A 205 16.60 16.16 -6.61
C ARG A 205 18.13 16.13 -6.53
N GLU A 206 18.76 17.25 -6.20
CA GLU A 206 20.23 17.30 -6.10
C GLU A 206 20.73 16.37 -5.00
N MET A 207 20.05 16.33 -3.86
CA MET A 207 20.39 15.40 -2.77
C MET A 207 20.17 13.95 -3.15
N TYR A 208 19.04 13.65 -3.83
CA TYR A 208 18.73 12.32 -4.32
C TYR A 208 19.78 11.81 -5.34
N ASP A 209 20.19 12.67 -6.26
CA ASP A 209 21.12 12.29 -7.33
C ASP A 209 22.54 11.95 -6.79
N LEU A 210 22.86 12.38 -5.58
CA LEU A 210 24.09 12.04 -4.88
C LEU A 210 24.03 10.74 -4.07
N ARG A 211 22.87 10.05 -3.99
CA ARG A 211 22.66 8.85 -3.18
C ARG A 211 22.24 7.65 -4.04
N GLU A 212 23.19 6.73 -4.31
CA GLU A 212 22.93 5.51 -5.06
C GLU A 212 21.90 4.61 -4.38
N ASP A 213 21.90 4.52 -3.06
CA ASP A 213 20.94 3.72 -2.31
C ASP A 213 19.49 4.23 -2.48
N LEU A 214 19.26 5.55 -2.49
CA LEU A 214 17.94 6.10 -2.81
C LEU A 214 17.50 5.77 -4.24
N LYS A 215 18.44 5.81 -5.20
CA LYS A 215 18.15 5.52 -6.61
C LYS A 215 17.85 4.04 -6.87
N LEU A 216 18.62 3.15 -6.26
CA LEU A 216 18.57 1.72 -6.56
C LEU A 216 17.67 0.93 -5.61
N CYS A 217 17.57 1.37 -4.33
CA CYS A 217 16.80 0.67 -3.31
C CYS A 217 15.54 1.45 -2.85
N GLY A 218 15.42 2.73 -3.20
CA GLY A 218 14.32 3.60 -2.74
C GLY A 218 14.46 4.04 -1.27
N ARG A 219 15.49 3.59 -0.57
CA ARG A 219 15.78 3.92 0.82
C ARG A 219 17.27 4.12 1.05
N THR A 220 17.62 4.85 2.11
CA THR A 220 19.00 4.92 2.58
C THR A 220 19.40 3.61 3.27
N LEU A 221 20.60 3.11 2.97
CA LEU A 221 21.18 1.92 3.60
C LEU A 221 22.00 2.27 4.84
N PHE A 222 22.32 3.56 5.00
CA PHE A 222 22.96 4.18 6.15
C PHE A 222 22.59 5.66 6.23
N GLY A 223 22.75 6.23 7.41
CA GLY A 223 22.56 7.65 7.74
C GLY A 223 22.56 7.84 9.24
N ALA A 224 23.51 8.62 9.76
CA ALA A 224 23.56 8.95 11.17
C ALA A 224 22.39 9.85 11.55
N ARG A 225 21.89 9.69 12.77
CA ARG A 225 20.81 10.55 13.29
C ARG A 225 21.29 12.01 13.31
N PRO A 226 20.53 12.92 12.67
CA PRO A 226 20.89 14.35 12.70
C PRO A 226 20.63 14.93 14.10
N PRO A 227 21.23 16.10 14.42
CA PRO A 227 20.97 16.78 15.70
C PRO A 227 19.51 17.11 15.96
N LYS A 228 18.74 17.31 14.91
CA LYS A 228 17.28 17.51 14.96
C LYS A 228 16.64 16.54 13.97
N GLY A 229 15.60 15.81 14.44
CA GLY A 229 14.72 14.96 13.65
C GLY A 229 13.29 15.49 13.70
N GLN A 230 12.38 14.67 14.22
CA GLN A 230 10.94 14.98 14.34
C GLN A 230 10.48 15.35 15.77
N GLU A 231 11.41 15.58 16.70
CA GLU A 231 11.15 15.68 18.15
C GLU A 231 10.22 16.83 18.56
N LEU A 232 10.08 17.85 17.71
CA LEU A 232 9.28 19.05 18.01
C LEU A 232 7.92 19.04 17.32
N ASP A 233 7.62 18.03 16.48
CA ASP A 233 6.41 17.95 15.63
C ASP A 233 6.16 19.22 14.79
N ASP A 234 7.21 20.02 14.58
CA ASP A 234 7.14 21.33 13.92
C ASP A 234 6.97 21.23 12.39
N HIS A 235 7.12 20.06 11.82
CA HIS A 235 6.74 19.80 10.44
C HIS A 235 5.23 19.52 10.32
N TYR A 236 4.68 18.66 11.17
CA TYR A 236 3.25 18.32 11.16
C TYR A 236 2.37 19.56 11.42
N TYR A 237 2.72 20.35 12.44
CA TYR A 237 2.00 21.58 12.79
C TYR A 237 2.51 22.82 12.04
N GLY A 238 3.47 22.66 11.13
CA GLY A 238 4.02 23.75 10.32
C GLY A 238 3.21 24.07 9.08
N ALA A 239 3.48 25.25 8.51
CA ALA A 239 2.91 25.62 7.21
C ALA A 239 3.55 24.77 6.09
N ILE A 240 2.76 24.43 5.06
CA ILE A 240 3.25 23.81 3.84
C ILE A 240 4.21 24.78 3.15
N LYS A 241 5.43 24.34 2.86
CA LYS A 241 6.45 25.16 2.22
C LYS A 241 6.03 25.53 0.79
N PRO A 242 6.41 26.73 0.27
CA PRO A 242 5.93 27.19 -1.04
C PRO A 242 6.18 26.26 -2.21
N ARG A 243 7.36 25.60 -2.27
CA ARG A 243 7.72 24.64 -3.31
C ARG A 243 6.85 23.39 -3.25
N VAL A 244 6.57 22.89 -2.06
CA VAL A 244 5.68 21.76 -1.81
C VAL A 244 4.23 22.11 -2.15
N ALA A 245 3.76 23.31 -1.76
CA ALA A 245 2.43 23.79 -2.11
C ALA A 245 2.23 23.94 -3.64
N ALA A 246 3.27 24.32 -4.38
CA ALA A 246 3.22 24.37 -5.84
C ALA A 246 3.11 22.96 -6.46
N PHE A 247 3.86 22.00 -5.91
CA PHE A 247 3.78 20.59 -6.29
C PHE A 247 2.37 20.03 -6.02
N MET A 248 1.85 20.20 -4.80
CA MET A 248 0.53 19.70 -4.39
C MET A 248 -0.58 20.26 -5.30
N ARG A 249 -0.53 21.56 -5.61
CA ARG A 249 -1.51 22.19 -6.52
C ARG A 249 -1.50 21.55 -7.91
N GLU A 250 -0.33 21.33 -8.51
CA GLU A 250 -0.23 20.69 -9.82
C GLU A 250 -0.68 19.24 -9.78
N LEU A 251 -0.35 18.52 -8.69
CA LEU A 251 -0.78 17.14 -8.45
C LEU A 251 -2.31 17.04 -8.39
N ASP A 252 -2.95 17.90 -7.61
CA ASP A 252 -4.41 17.97 -7.51
C ASP A 252 -5.07 18.19 -8.87
N GLU A 253 -4.57 19.16 -9.66
CA GLU A 253 -5.10 19.46 -10.99
C GLU A 253 -5.03 18.25 -11.93
N GLU A 254 -3.90 17.53 -11.96
CA GLU A 254 -3.73 16.33 -12.79
C GLU A 254 -4.60 15.17 -12.29
N LEU A 255 -4.69 14.96 -10.97
CA LEU A 255 -5.55 13.95 -10.36
C LEU A 255 -7.04 14.22 -10.64
N TRP A 256 -7.50 15.47 -10.51
CA TRP A 256 -8.91 15.83 -10.80
C TRP A 256 -9.24 15.62 -12.27
N LYS A 257 -8.36 15.96 -13.23
CA LYS A 257 -8.55 15.66 -14.65
C LYS A 257 -8.81 14.17 -14.90
N LEU A 258 -8.14 13.31 -14.13
CA LEU A 258 -8.25 11.85 -14.20
C LEU A 258 -9.33 11.28 -13.28
N GLY A 259 -10.19 12.13 -12.71
CA GLY A 259 -11.33 11.72 -11.91
C GLY A 259 -10.97 11.15 -10.53
N VAL A 260 -9.75 11.41 -10.03
CA VAL A 260 -9.37 11.09 -8.65
C VAL A 260 -9.93 12.19 -7.73
N LEU A 261 -10.68 11.80 -6.72
CA LEU A 261 -11.26 12.72 -5.74
C LEU A 261 -10.23 13.09 -4.66
N ALA A 262 -9.04 13.57 -5.07
CA ALA A 262 -8.04 14.10 -4.15
C ALA A 262 -8.64 15.28 -3.36
N LYS A 263 -8.59 15.21 -2.03
CA LYS A 263 -9.29 16.17 -1.17
C LYS A 263 -8.41 16.78 -0.09
N THR A 264 -7.58 15.98 0.53
CA THR A 264 -6.78 16.41 1.68
C THR A 264 -5.31 16.17 1.40
N GLU A 265 -4.51 17.21 1.59
CA GLU A 265 -3.05 17.13 1.58
C GLU A 265 -2.51 17.89 2.79
N HIS A 266 -1.55 17.30 3.48
CA HIS A 266 -0.90 17.92 4.62
C HIS A 266 0.53 17.42 4.85
N ASN A 267 1.25 18.09 5.76
CA ASN A 267 2.53 17.60 6.24
C ASN A 267 2.33 16.45 7.24
N GLU A 268 3.19 15.46 7.19
CA GLU A 268 3.29 14.39 8.16
C GLU A 268 4.34 14.68 9.24
N VAL A 269 4.47 13.79 10.24
CA VAL A 269 5.32 14.03 11.42
C VAL A 269 6.81 14.08 11.07
N ALA A 270 7.27 13.20 10.19
CA ALA A 270 8.68 13.21 9.79
C ALA A 270 8.99 14.43 8.88
N PRO A 271 10.16 15.04 9.03
CA PRO A 271 10.60 16.08 8.09
C PRO A 271 10.55 15.57 6.64
N ALA A 272 10.10 16.42 5.72
CA ALA A 272 9.92 16.11 4.29
C ALA A 272 8.86 15.04 3.98
N GLN A 273 8.06 14.62 4.95
CA GLN A 273 6.96 13.66 4.76
C GLN A 273 5.62 14.39 4.59
N HIS A 274 4.78 13.86 3.72
CA HIS A 274 3.46 14.41 3.38
C HIS A 274 2.46 13.27 3.17
N GLU A 275 1.17 13.61 3.18
CA GLU A 275 0.08 12.69 2.89
C GLU A 275 -0.90 13.30 1.90
N ILE A 276 -1.48 12.44 1.04
CA ILE A 276 -2.64 12.75 0.21
C ILE A 276 -3.75 11.74 0.50
N ALA A 277 -4.95 12.23 0.83
CA ALA A 277 -6.12 11.42 1.11
C ALA A 277 -7.26 11.75 0.14
N PRO A 278 -7.64 10.81 -0.76
CA PRO A 278 -8.79 10.95 -1.63
C PRO A 278 -10.09 10.60 -0.88
N ILE A 279 -11.22 11.07 -1.39
CA ILE A 279 -12.53 10.53 -1.01
C ILE A 279 -12.61 9.07 -1.51
N TYR A 280 -13.23 8.21 -0.72
CA TYR A 280 -13.41 6.79 -1.04
C TYR A 280 -14.20 6.56 -2.34
N SER A 281 -13.98 5.42 -2.95
CA SER A 281 -14.74 4.89 -4.08
C SER A 281 -14.85 3.37 -3.98
N ASP A 282 -15.56 2.73 -4.90
CA ASP A 282 -15.55 1.27 -4.97
C ASP A 282 -14.11 0.73 -5.05
N ALA A 283 -13.89 -0.46 -4.48
CA ALA A 283 -12.54 -1.00 -4.30
C ALA A 283 -11.77 -1.18 -5.62
N ASN A 284 -12.45 -1.53 -6.73
CA ASN A 284 -11.81 -1.67 -8.04
C ASN A 284 -11.28 -0.32 -8.54
N THR A 285 -12.16 0.69 -8.56
CA THR A 285 -11.81 2.06 -8.96
C THR A 285 -10.75 2.65 -8.02
N ALA A 286 -10.85 2.43 -6.71
CA ALA A 286 -9.87 2.92 -5.73
C ALA A 286 -8.47 2.34 -5.98
N CYS A 287 -8.37 1.05 -6.31
CA CYS A 287 -7.10 0.41 -6.65
C CYS A 287 -6.45 1.04 -7.89
N ASP A 288 -7.22 1.20 -8.97
CA ASP A 288 -6.70 1.83 -10.19
C ASP A 288 -6.27 3.27 -9.94
N LYS A 289 -7.09 4.06 -9.23
CA LYS A 289 -6.80 5.46 -8.90
C LYS A 289 -5.59 5.61 -7.98
N ASN A 290 -5.39 4.69 -7.03
CA ASN A 290 -4.20 4.72 -6.17
C ASN A 290 -2.91 4.43 -6.96
N GLN A 291 -2.92 3.47 -7.89
CA GLN A 291 -1.77 3.22 -8.76
C GLN A 291 -1.44 4.45 -9.62
N LEU A 292 -2.46 5.10 -10.16
CA LEU A 292 -2.31 6.32 -10.94
C LEU A 292 -1.77 7.47 -10.07
N THR A 293 -2.27 7.62 -8.84
CA THR A 293 -1.77 8.61 -7.87
C THR A 293 -0.29 8.40 -7.57
N MET A 294 0.15 7.15 -7.33
CA MET A 294 1.55 6.83 -7.08
C MET A 294 2.47 7.19 -8.26
N GLU A 295 2.00 7.00 -9.47
CA GLU A 295 2.73 7.39 -10.67
C GLU A 295 2.83 8.91 -10.80
N LEU A 296 1.70 9.62 -10.63
CA LEU A 296 1.65 11.08 -10.75
C LEU A 296 2.46 11.78 -9.65
N LEU A 297 2.47 11.27 -8.42
CA LEU A 297 3.34 11.77 -7.35
C LEU A 297 4.80 11.84 -7.79
N LYS A 298 5.33 10.75 -8.37
CA LYS A 298 6.72 10.72 -8.88
C LYS A 298 6.92 11.66 -10.06
N LYS A 299 5.99 11.67 -11.00
CA LYS A 299 6.08 12.44 -12.23
C LYS A 299 6.01 13.95 -11.96
N ILE A 300 5.05 14.40 -11.15
CA ILE A 300 4.89 15.82 -10.85
C ILE A 300 6.04 16.31 -9.96
N ALA A 301 6.49 15.52 -8.97
CA ALA A 301 7.66 15.86 -8.17
C ALA A 301 8.86 16.24 -9.05
N SER A 302 9.11 15.47 -10.11
CA SER A 302 10.23 15.72 -11.02
C SER A 302 10.16 17.07 -11.74
N ARG A 303 8.95 17.59 -12.01
CA ARG A 303 8.74 18.91 -12.62
C ARG A 303 9.10 20.06 -11.69
N HIS A 304 9.01 19.83 -10.38
CA HIS A 304 9.34 20.78 -9.32
C HIS A 304 10.78 20.65 -8.80
N GLY A 305 11.63 19.84 -9.47
CA GLY A 305 13.00 19.56 -9.02
C GLY A 305 13.03 18.78 -7.71
N LEU A 306 11.95 18.03 -7.42
CA LEU A 306 11.80 17.15 -6.28
C LEU A 306 11.82 15.69 -6.73
N VAL A 307 12.00 14.79 -5.77
CA VAL A 307 11.80 13.35 -5.92
C VAL A 307 10.81 12.86 -4.87
N CYS A 308 9.77 12.16 -5.31
CA CYS A 308 8.83 11.51 -4.43
C CYS A 308 9.31 10.08 -4.11
N LEU A 309 9.53 9.80 -2.83
CA LEU A 309 9.88 8.49 -2.33
C LEU A 309 8.62 7.81 -1.78
N LEU A 310 8.28 6.67 -2.35
CA LEU A 310 7.16 5.81 -1.94
C LEU A 310 7.62 4.55 -1.19
N HIS A 311 8.85 4.52 -0.72
CA HIS A 311 9.37 3.43 0.11
C HIS A 311 8.79 3.53 1.53
N GLU A 312 8.57 2.39 2.18
CA GLU A 312 7.98 2.29 3.51
C GLU A 312 8.85 2.91 4.61
N LYS A 313 10.19 2.84 4.44
CA LYS A 313 11.17 3.37 5.41
C LYS A 313 12.36 3.97 4.67
N PRO A 314 12.21 5.14 4.03
CA PRO A 314 13.33 5.74 3.29
C PRO A 314 14.48 6.18 4.21
N PHE A 315 14.17 6.54 5.45
CA PHE A 315 15.12 7.04 6.44
C PHE A 315 14.94 6.33 7.77
N ALA A 316 16.02 5.87 8.38
CA ALA A 316 16.00 5.26 9.71
C ALA A 316 15.78 6.31 10.81
N GLY A 317 15.17 5.90 11.92
CA GLY A 317 15.04 6.73 13.13
C GLY A 317 13.92 7.79 13.13
N ILE A 318 13.16 7.93 12.03
CA ILE A 318 11.98 8.77 11.91
C ILE A 318 10.79 7.95 11.39
N ASN A 319 9.59 8.55 11.29
CA ASN A 319 8.41 7.86 10.76
C ASN A 319 8.68 7.30 9.35
N GLY A 320 8.11 6.12 9.08
CA GLY A 320 8.00 5.57 7.75
C GLY A 320 6.70 5.98 7.08
N SER A 321 6.53 5.60 5.82
CA SER A 321 5.32 5.88 5.03
C SER A 321 4.50 4.63 4.78
N GLY A 322 3.20 4.73 5.01
CA GLY A 322 2.23 3.68 4.75
C GLY A 322 1.10 4.15 3.85
N LYS A 323 0.06 3.31 3.80
CA LYS A 323 -1.27 3.65 3.31
C LYS A 323 -2.27 3.17 4.34
N HIS A 324 -3.10 4.08 4.86
CA HIS A 324 -4.22 3.65 5.67
C HIS A 324 -5.37 3.27 4.74
N ASP A 325 -5.70 1.99 4.69
CA ASP A 325 -6.74 1.45 3.82
C ASP A 325 -8.08 1.48 4.54
N ASN A 326 -8.87 2.52 4.30
CA ASN A 326 -10.19 2.70 4.90
C ASN A 326 -11.21 1.86 4.14
N TRP A 327 -11.62 0.73 4.72
CA TRP A 327 -12.51 -0.25 4.11
C TRP A 327 -13.90 -0.23 4.74
N SER A 328 -14.94 -0.27 3.90
CA SER A 328 -16.34 -0.34 4.31
C SER A 328 -17.20 -1.06 3.27
N LEU A 329 -18.50 -1.23 3.55
CA LEU A 329 -19.48 -1.88 2.68
C LEU A 329 -20.64 -0.94 2.38
N GLN A 330 -21.00 -0.79 1.10
CA GLN A 330 -22.12 0.05 0.68
C GLN A 330 -23.05 -0.72 -0.26
N THR A 331 -24.34 -0.59 0.01
CA THR A 331 -25.39 -1.13 -0.89
C THR A 331 -25.57 -0.25 -2.13
N ASP A 332 -26.15 -0.78 -3.18
CA ASP A 332 -26.55 -0.04 -4.38
C ASP A 332 -27.64 1.01 -4.10
N THR A 333 -28.31 0.94 -2.95
CA THR A 333 -29.25 1.96 -2.45
C THR A 333 -28.58 3.05 -1.62
N GLY A 334 -27.25 2.96 -1.40
CA GLY A 334 -26.45 3.97 -0.69
C GLY A 334 -26.31 3.76 0.82
N GLU A 335 -26.82 2.67 1.39
CA GLU A 335 -26.65 2.35 2.80
C GLU A 335 -25.26 1.80 3.08
N ASN A 336 -24.60 2.32 4.14
CA ASN A 336 -23.34 1.78 4.64
C ASN A 336 -23.65 0.74 5.73
N LEU A 337 -23.25 -0.52 5.50
CA LEU A 337 -23.56 -1.66 6.36
C LEU A 337 -22.74 -1.70 7.66
N LEU A 338 -21.65 -0.94 7.72
CA LEU A 338 -20.82 -0.77 8.93
C LEU A 338 -21.17 0.49 9.71
N LYS A 339 -22.27 1.17 9.37
CA LYS A 339 -22.75 2.34 10.11
C LYS A 339 -23.60 1.89 11.31
N PRO A 340 -23.16 2.16 12.56
CA PRO A 340 -23.88 1.69 13.76
C PRO A 340 -25.29 2.27 13.92
N GLY A 341 -25.50 3.50 13.39
CA GLY A 341 -26.75 4.24 13.60
C GLY A 341 -26.79 4.94 14.95
N GLY A 342 -27.99 5.41 15.33
CA GLY A 342 -28.20 6.13 16.60
C GLY A 342 -28.23 5.23 17.85
N THR A 343 -28.55 3.95 17.67
CA THR A 343 -28.64 2.93 18.72
C THR A 343 -27.88 1.67 18.29
N PRO A 344 -26.53 1.67 18.37
CA PRO A 344 -25.71 0.56 17.86
C PRO A 344 -26.07 -0.80 18.47
N SER A 345 -26.40 -0.84 19.76
CA SER A 345 -26.78 -2.06 20.48
C SER A 345 -28.07 -2.73 19.99
N GLN A 346 -28.91 -1.98 19.28
CA GLN A 346 -30.20 -2.46 18.73
C GLN A 346 -30.12 -2.71 17.21
N ASN A 347 -29.02 -2.33 16.56
CA ASN A 347 -28.82 -2.53 15.13
C ASN A 347 -28.28 -3.93 14.86
N ALA A 348 -29.15 -4.92 14.85
CA ALA A 348 -28.80 -6.33 14.69
C ALA A 348 -28.09 -6.62 13.36
N GLN A 349 -28.43 -5.93 12.27
CA GLN A 349 -27.78 -6.05 10.98
C GLN A 349 -26.31 -5.57 11.10
N PHE A 350 -26.07 -4.38 11.65
CA PHE A 350 -24.72 -3.87 11.89
C PHE A 350 -23.90 -4.83 12.77
N LEU A 351 -24.50 -5.33 13.86
CA LEU A 351 -23.82 -6.25 14.79
C LEU A 351 -23.44 -7.57 14.10
N LEU A 352 -24.25 -8.06 13.14
CA LEU A 352 -23.90 -9.25 12.37
C LEU A 352 -22.68 -9.01 11.45
N PHE A 353 -22.66 -7.90 10.72
CA PHE A 353 -21.50 -7.55 9.89
C PHE A 353 -20.25 -7.30 10.74
N LEU A 354 -20.40 -6.67 11.91
CA LEU A 354 -19.32 -6.48 12.87
C LEU A 354 -18.79 -7.84 13.39
N ALA A 355 -19.67 -8.77 13.74
CA ALA A 355 -19.30 -10.11 14.19
C ALA A 355 -18.56 -10.90 13.12
N ALA A 356 -19.00 -10.82 11.86
CA ALA A 356 -18.32 -11.43 10.73
C ALA A 356 -16.91 -10.86 10.55
N PHE A 357 -16.73 -9.54 10.67
CA PHE A 357 -15.43 -8.89 10.59
C PHE A 357 -14.50 -9.35 11.71
N VAL A 358 -14.97 -9.32 12.97
CA VAL A 358 -14.18 -9.74 14.14
C VAL A 358 -13.74 -11.20 14.01
N LYS A 359 -14.66 -12.08 13.63
CA LYS A 359 -14.38 -13.51 13.43
C LYS A 359 -13.38 -13.71 12.29
N GLY A 360 -13.60 -13.10 11.13
CA GLY A 360 -12.73 -13.24 9.97
C GLY A 360 -11.30 -12.74 10.23
N VAL A 361 -11.15 -11.59 10.91
CA VAL A 361 -9.84 -11.06 11.28
C VAL A 361 -9.14 -11.98 12.28
N ASP A 362 -9.85 -12.52 13.28
CA ASP A 362 -9.26 -13.43 14.25
C ASP A 362 -8.85 -14.76 13.63
N GLU A 363 -9.68 -15.34 12.79
CA GLU A 363 -9.41 -16.62 12.16
C GLU A 363 -8.31 -16.55 11.10
N TYR A 364 -8.19 -15.44 10.38
CA TYR A 364 -7.27 -15.27 9.25
C TYR A 364 -6.21 -14.17 9.47
N GLN A 365 -5.87 -13.88 10.74
CA GLN A 365 -4.89 -12.86 11.12
C GLN A 365 -3.55 -13.03 10.41
N GLU A 366 -3.07 -14.27 10.24
CA GLU A 366 -1.82 -14.56 9.57
C GLU A 366 -1.88 -14.17 8.08
N MET A 367 -3.02 -14.42 7.41
CA MET A 367 -3.19 -14.07 6.00
C MET A 367 -3.26 -12.54 5.81
N LEU A 368 -3.90 -11.82 6.74
CA LEU A 368 -3.88 -10.35 6.77
C LEU A 368 -2.45 -9.82 6.96
N ARG A 369 -1.63 -10.46 7.81
CA ARG A 369 -0.22 -10.08 7.94
C ARG A 369 0.57 -10.39 6.66
N CYS A 370 0.31 -11.53 6.02
CA CYS A 370 0.96 -11.93 4.76
C CYS A 370 0.67 -10.94 3.62
N CYS A 371 -0.56 -10.42 3.52
CA CYS A 371 -0.95 -9.57 2.38
C CYS A 371 -0.23 -8.21 2.33
N VAL A 372 0.41 -7.80 3.42
CA VAL A 372 1.21 -6.58 3.53
C VAL A 372 2.71 -6.86 3.65
N SER A 373 3.13 -8.11 3.41
CA SER A 373 4.52 -8.52 3.52
C SER A 373 5.34 -8.03 2.33
N TYR A 374 6.39 -7.30 2.66
CA TYR A 374 7.35 -6.75 1.70
C TYR A 374 8.61 -6.33 2.46
N PRO A 375 9.82 -6.52 1.92
CA PRO A 375 11.07 -6.15 2.62
C PRO A 375 11.08 -4.72 3.15
N GLY A 376 10.60 -3.75 2.36
CA GLY A 376 10.48 -2.36 2.79
C GLY A 376 9.58 -2.18 4.02
N ASN A 377 8.45 -2.89 4.05
CA ASN A 377 7.49 -2.82 5.16
C ASN A 377 7.99 -3.51 6.44
N ASP A 378 8.89 -4.49 6.31
CA ASP A 378 9.56 -5.11 7.46
C ASP A 378 10.43 -4.10 8.23
N HIS A 379 10.95 -3.07 7.57
CA HIS A 379 11.66 -1.96 8.20
C HIS A 379 10.74 -0.93 8.87
N ARG A 380 9.47 -0.87 8.48
CA ARG A 380 8.51 0.13 8.96
C ARG A 380 7.73 -0.33 10.19
N LEU A 381 7.24 -1.58 10.20
CA LEU A 381 6.31 -2.07 11.23
C LEU A 381 6.93 -2.11 12.62
N GLY A 382 6.15 -1.74 13.63
CA GLY A 382 6.49 -1.89 15.05
C GLY A 382 6.98 -0.64 15.75
N GLY A 383 6.85 0.55 15.15
CA GLY A 383 7.21 1.82 15.79
C GLY A 383 7.02 3.02 14.90
N ASN A 384 7.19 4.23 15.46
CA ASN A 384 7.08 5.48 14.69
C ASN A 384 5.76 5.56 13.89
N GLU A 385 4.62 5.42 14.58
CA GLU A 385 3.25 5.43 14.04
C GLU A 385 2.87 4.25 13.12
N ALA A 386 3.77 3.31 12.87
CA ALA A 386 3.46 2.07 12.19
C ALA A 386 3.02 0.99 13.20
N PRO A 387 1.92 0.24 12.94
CA PRO A 387 1.43 -0.76 13.88
C PRO A 387 2.43 -1.92 14.05
N PRO A 388 2.35 -2.65 15.19
CA PRO A 388 3.15 -3.86 15.39
C PRO A 388 2.70 -4.98 14.43
N ALA A 389 3.53 -6.02 14.29
CA ALA A 389 3.25 -7.16 13.43
C ALA A 389 2.10 -8.07 13.94
N ILE A 390 1.58 -7.81 15.13
CA ILE A 390 0.45 -8.54 15.73
C ILE A 390 -0.86 -7.90 15.25
N ILE A 391 -1.67 -8.67 14.55
CA ILE A 391 -3.02 -8.21 14.15
C ILE A 391 -3.92 -8.09 15.38
N SER A 392 -4.58 -6.95 15.53
CA SER A 392 -5.61 -6.69 16.53
C SER A 392 -6.57 -5.63 16.03
N ILE A 393 -7.75 -5.55 16.64
CA ILE A 393 -8.81 -4.60 16.28
C ILE A 393 -9.04 -3.65 17.44
N PHE A 394 -8.94 -2.34 17.18
CA PHE A 394 -9.41 -1.30 18.07
C PHE A 394 -10.89 -1.02 17.80
N MET A 395 -11.75 -1.17 18.82
CA MET A 395 -13.19 -0.95 18.73
C MET A 395 -13.67 0.32 19.42
N GLY A 396 -12.88 0.80 20.38
CA GLY A 396 -13.26 1.90 21.26
C GLY A 396 -14.24 1.49 22.38
N ASP A 397 -14.55 2.45 23.24
CA ASP A 397 -15.24 2.17 24.51
C ASP A 397 -16.70 1.75 24.31
N GLU A 398 -17.45 2.46 23.44
CA GLU A 398 -18.88 2.21 23.23
C GLU A 398 -19.13 0.81 22.63
N LEU A 399 -18.44 0.47 21.55
CA LEU A 399 -18.60 -0.84 20.92
C LEU A 399 -18.09 -1.97 21.83
N THR A 400 -16.99 -1.75 22.53
CA THR A 400 -16.47 -2.76 23.49
C THR A 400 -17.50 -3.04 24.57
N ALA A 401 -18.13 -2.00 25.16
CA ALA A 401 -19.16 -2.20 26.16
C ALA A 401 -20.42 -2.90 25.62
N ILE A 402 -20.78 -2.65 24.35
CA ILE A 402 -21.88 -3.36 23.68
C ILE A 402 -21.51 -4.85 23.49
N LEU A 403 -20.31 -5.16 23.02
CA LEU A 403 -19.84 -6.53 22.83
C LEU A 403 -19.78 -7.28 24.17
N ASP A 404 -19.28 -6.64 25.22
CA ASP A 404 -19.24 -7.23 26.56
C ASP A 404 -20.65 -7.54 27.07
N SER A 405 -21.65 -6.66 26.84
CA SER A 405 -23.02 -6.92 27.20
C SER A 405 -23.64 -8.11 26.47
N ILE A 406 -23.32 -8.27 25.17
CA ILE A 406 -23.75 -9.42 24.37
C ILE A 406 -23.11 -10.71 24.89
N VAL A 407 -21.83 -10.72 25.15
CA VAL A 407 -21.08 -11.88 25.70
C VAL A 407 -21.64 -12.30 27.05
N GLN A 408 -21.96 -11.34 27.93
CA GLN A 408 -22.49 -11.60 29.27
C GLN A 408 -24.00 -11.90 29.29
N GLY A 409 -24.70 -11.68 28.17
CA GLY A 409 -26.17 -11.81 28.11
C GLY A 409 -26.89 -10.76 28.96
N THR A 410 -26.29 -9.58 29.15
CA THR A 410 -26.84 -8.47 29.96
C THR A 410 -27.36 -7.35 29.05
N ALA A 411 -28.26 -6.50 29.59
CA ALA A 411 -28.71 -5.31 28.87
C ALA A 411 -27.57 -4.28 28.81
N TYR A 412 -27.33 -3.72 27.61
CA TYR A 412 -26.40 -2.61 27.43
C TYR A 412 -26.96 -1.35 28.10
N VAL A 413 -26.10 -0.65 28.83
CA VAL A 413 -26.40 0.67 29.43
C VAL A 413 -25.68 1.72 28.62
N ASP A 414 -26.45 2.63 28.00
CA ASP A 414 -25.91 3.69 27.13
C ASP A 414 -24.82 4.52 27.81
N ILE A 415 -23.66 4.64 27.17
CA ILE A 415 -22.62 5.58 27.56
C ILE A 415 -23.09 6.97 27.13
N THR A 416 -23.32 7.85 28.12
CA THR A 416 -23.80 9.21 27.85
C THR A 416 -22.77 9.97 27.03
N LYS A 417 -23.10 10.34 25.80
CA LYS A 417 -22.26 11.20 24.94
C LYS A 417 -22.06 12.55 25.62
N LYS A 418 -20.83 12.85 25.99
CA LYS A 418 -20.47 14.12 26.62
C LYS A 418 -20.31 15.19 25.54
N LYS A 419 -20.70 16.44 25.89
CA LYS A 419 -20.35 17.59 25.08
C LYS A 419 -19.09 18.25 25.66
N LEU A 420 -18.14 18.55 24.80
CA LEU A 420 -16.94 19.30 25.17
C LEU A 420 -17.31 20.78 25.32
N LYS A 421 -17.13 21.29 26.52
CA LYS A 421 -17.21 22.73 26.82
C LYS A 421 -15.78 23.27 26.84
N ILE A 422 -15.38 23.96 25.79
CA ILE A 422 -14.03 24.52 25.66
C ILE A 422 -13.82 25.75 26.57
N GLY A 423 -14.91 26.30 27.13
CA GLY A 423 -14.83 27.44 28.04
C GLY A 423 -14.63 28.79 27.35
N VAL A 424 -14.91 28.87 26.07
CA VAL A 424 -14.88 30.11 25.26
C VAL A 424 -16.29 30.39 24.77
N ASP A 425 -16.88 31.49 25.18
CA ASP A 425 -18.31 31.83 24.97
C ASP A 425 -18.70 31.91 23.48
N ALA A 426 -17.76 32.21 22.60
CA ALA A 426 -17.99 32.31 21.15
C ALA A 426 -17.90 30.95 20.43
N MET A 427 -17.51 29.87 21.11
CA MET A 427 -17.32 28.54 20.49
C MET A 427 -18.57 27.69 20.69
N PRO A 428 -19.06 27.00 19.63
CA PRO A 428 -20.14 26.04 19.76
C PRO A 428 -19.73 24.86 20.65
N GLU A 429 -20.70 24.28 21.35
CA GLU A 429 -20.48 22.99 22.02
C GLU A 429 -20.18 21.90 20.99
N ILE A 430 -19.06 21.21 21.17
CA ILE A 430 -18.63 20.13 20.27
C ILE A 430 -19.07 18.80 20.90
N PRO A 431 -19.85 17.96 20.17
CA PRO A 431 -20.10 16.61 20.64
C PRO A 431 -18.76 15.86 20.73
N GLN A 432 -18.51 15.23 21.87
CA GLN A 432 -17.34 14.38 22.04
C GLN A 432 -17.64 13.04 21.38
N ASP A 433 -16.72 12.57 20.54
CA ASP A 433 -16.76 11.19 20.06
C ASP A 433 -16.58 10.24 21.24
N THR A 434 -17.23 9.08 21.17
CA THR A 434 -17.19 8.08 22.25
C THR A 434 -15.84 7.37 22.34
N THR A 435 -14.98 7.54 21.33
CA THR A 435 -13.64 6.92 21.26
C THR A 435 -12.65 7.86 20.61
N ASP A 436 -11.38 7.78 21.05
CA ASP A 436 -10.25 8.37 20.35
C ASP A 436 -9.69 7.37 19.31
N ARG A 437 -8.90 7.85 18.36
CA ARG A 437 -8.18 6.98 17.40
C ARG A 437 -6.97 6.35 18.07
N ASN A 438 -6.84 5.03 17.98
CA ASN A 438 -5.65 4.34 18.45
C ASN A 438 -4.64 4.21 17.31
N ARG A 439 -3.63 5.07 17.29
CA ARG A 439 -2.57 5.09 16.26
C ARG A 439 -1.72 3.82 16.23
N THR A 440 -1.71 3.03 17.30
CA THR A 440 -0.90 1.82 17.40
C THR A 440 -1.62 0.56 16.95
N SER A 441 -2.92 0.64 16.64
CA SER A 441 -3.72 -0.52 16.24
C SER A 441 -3.57 -0.82 14.74
N PRO A 442 -3.34 -2.08 14.37
CA PRO A 442 -3.32 -2.51 12.95
C PRO A 442 -4.64 -2.31 12.23
N LEU A 443 -5.75 -2.54 12.94
CA LEU A 443 -7.12 -2.31 12.46
C LEU A 443 -7.86 -1.46 13.49
N ALA A 444 -8.50 -0.39 13.04
CA ALA A 444 -9.30 0.48 13.90
C ALA A 444 -10.67 0.71 13.31
N PHE A 445 -11.73 0.53 14.13
CA PHE A 445 -13.07 0.97 13.76
C PHE A 445 -13.21 2.49 13.92
N THR A 446 -13.54 3.19 12.85
CA THR A 446 -13.60 4.66 12.83
C THR A 446 -14.99 5.18 12.46
N GLY A 447 -16.03 4.63 13.12
CA GLY A 447 -17.42 5.09 13.07
C GLY A 447 -18.30 4.44 12.01
N ASN A 448 -17.81 4.13 10.83
CA ASN A 448 -18.55 3.42 9.75
C ASN A 448 -17.64 2.64 8.79
N LYS A 449 -16.41 2.41 9.18
CA LYS A 449 -15.37 1.74 8.38
C LYS A 449 -14.30 1.19 9.29
N PHE A 450 -13.52 0.26 8.77
CA PHE A 450 -12.27 -0.19 9.37
C PHE A 450 -11.09 0.42 8.63
N GLU A 451 -10.15 0.95 9.37
CA GLU A 451 -8.90 1.50 8.88
C GLU A 451 -7.79 0.47 9.09
N PHE A 452 -7.26 -0.09 7.99
CA PHE A 452 -6.14 -1.03 8.02
C PHE A 452 -4.83 -0.29 7.77
N ARG A 453 -3.97 -0.21 8.80
CA ARG A 453 -2.80 0.67 8.85
C ARG A 453 -1.47 0.01 8.50
N MET A 454 -1.47 -1.29 8.27
CA MET A 454 -0.22 -2.04 8.07
C MET A 454 0.33 -1.95 6.65
N LEU A 455 -0.44 -1.48 5.67
CA LEU A 455 -0.04 -1.46 4.27
C LEU A 455 1.07 -0.44 4.03
N GLY A 456 2.12 -0.85 3.31
CA GLY A 456 3.25 0.00 2.96
C GLY A 456 2.97 0.98 1.83
N SER A 457 3.68 2.11 1.82
CA SER A 457 3.50 3.20 0.85
C SER A 457 3.69 2.77 -0.60
N SER A 458 4.62 1.86 -0.89
CA SER A 458 4.88 1.38 -2.26
C SER A 458 3.92 0.29 -2.73
N GLN A 459 3.15 -0.33 -1.82
CA GLN A 459 2.34 -1.50 -2.12
C GLN A 459 1.00 -1.14 -2.76
N SER A 460 0.43 -2.08 -3.54
CA SER A 460 -0.93 -1.97 -4.07
C SER A 460 -1.97 -2.28 -2.99
N ILE A 461 -3.01 -1.46 -2.90
CA ILE A 461 -4.14 -1.71 -2.00
C ILE A 461 -4.99 -2.93 -2.41
N ALA A 462 -4.78 -3.51 -3.59
CA ALA A 462 -5.53 -4.69 -4.02
C ALA A 462 -5.33 -5.88 -3.07
N SER A 463 -4.09 -6.13 -2.60
CA SER A 463 -3.79 -7.30 -1.76
C SER A 463 -4.57 -7.36 -0.45
N PRO A 464 -4.58 -6.31 0.41
CA PRO A 464 -5.40 -6.33 1.63
C PRO A 464 -6.89 -6.39 1.33
N ASN A 465 -7.37 -5.71 0.28
CA ASN A 465 -8.78 -5.74 -0.09
C ASN A 465 -9.23 -7.12 -0.57
N VAL A 466 -8.38 -7.86 -1.30
CA VAL A 466 -8.66 -9.27 -1.66
C VAL A 466 -8.84 -10.12 -0.41
N VAL A 467 -7.98 -9.96 0.59
CA VAL A 467 -8.07 -10.74 1.83
C VAL A 467 -9.30 -10.33 2.64
N LEU A 468 -9.50 -9.03 2.90
CA LEU A 468 -10.67 -8.53 3.66
C LEU A 468 -11.99 -8.96 3.02
N ASN A 469 -12.12 -8.81 1.71
CA ASN A 469 -13.34 -9.23 0.99
C ASN A 469 -13.58 -10.74 1.11
N THR A 470 -12.53 -11.55 0.99
CA THR A 470 -12.65 -13.02 0.99
C THR A 470 -12.97 -13.56 2.37
N ILE A 471 -12.33 -13.06 3.44
CA ILE A 471 -12.66 -13.48 4.80
C ILE A 471 -14.06 -13.06 5.21
N MET A 472 -14.49 -11.87 4.79
CA MET A 472 -15.87 -11.42 5.02
C MET A 472 -16.89 -12.28 4.27
N ALA A 473 -16.61 -12.64 3.01
CA ALA A 473 -17.49 -13.56 2.26
C ALA A 473 -17.59 -14.94 2.94
N GLU A 474 -16.48 -15.46 3.49
CA GLU A 474 -16.45 -16.71 4.22
C GLU A 474 -17.35 -16.67 5.45
N GLU A 475 -17.18 -15.64 6.30
CA GLU A 475 -17.93 -15.56 7.55
C GLU A 475 -19.39 -15.26 7.34
N LEU A 476 -19.72 -14.35 6.43
CA LEU A 476 -21.12 -14.07 6.06
C LEU A 476 -21.80 -15.30 5.45
N GLY A 477 -21.08 -16.09 4.64
CA GLY A 477 -21.58 -17.35 4.09
C GLY A 477 -21.89 -18.38 5.18
N GLN A 478 -20.99 -18.57 6.17
CA GLN A 478 -21.21 -19.44 7.31
C GLN A 478 -22.42 -18.99 8.15
N PHE A 479 -22.53 -17.66 8.38
CA PHE A 479 -23.64 -17.08 9.11
C PHE A 479 -24.97 -17.28 8.38
N ALA A 480 -25.01 -17.06 7.07
CA ALA A 480 -26.18 -17.29 6.24
C ALA A 480 -26.60 -18.77 6.28
N ASP A 481 -25.66 -19.71 6.12
CA ASP A 481 -25.94 -21.16 6.17
C ASP A 481 -26.58 -21.61 7.49
N ARG A 482 -26.22 -20.97 8.60
CA ARG A 482 -26.81 -21.23 9.91
C ARG A 482 -28.20 -20.59 10.04
N LEU A 483 -28.32 -19.33 9.68
CA LEU A 483 -29.56 -18.54 9.86
C LEU A 483 -30.66 -18.98 8.92
N GLU A 484 -30.37 -19.40 7.71
CA GLU A 484 -31.36 -19.95 6.75
C GLU A 484 -32.03 -21.24 7.22
N LYS A 485 -31.34 -22.01 8.06
CA LYS A 485 -31.83 -23.29 8.62
C LYS A 485 -32.57 -23.11 9.95
N ALA A 486 -32.56 -21.91 10.52
CA ALA A 486 -33.14 -21.64 11.82
C ALA A 486 -34.68 -21.59 11.78
N ALA A 487 -35.30 -22.23 12.74
CA ALA A 487 -36.75 -22.15 12.88
C ALA A 487 -37.23 -20.78 13.41
N ASP A 488 -36.40 -20.12 14.23
CA ASP A 488 -36.59 -18.76 14.72
C ASP A 488 -35.34 -17.95 14.44
N PHE A 489 -35.43 -17.01 13.49
CA PHE A 489 -34.32 -16.16 13.05
C PHE A 489 -33.76 -15.30 14.18
N GLN A 490 -34.62 -14.71 15.01
CA GLN A 490 -34.16 -13.76 16.05
C GLN A 490 -33.39 -14.46 17.14
N SER A 491 -33.85 -15.61 17.62
CA SER A 491 -33.14 -16.42 18.62
C SER A 491 -31.82 -16.94 18.07
N ALA A 492 -31.82 -17.46 16.82
CA ALA A 492 -30.61 -17.95 16.18
C ALA A 492 -29.57 -16.84 15.94
N LEU A 493 -30.00 -15.63 15.59
CA LEU A 493 -29.13 -14.48 15.42
C LEU A 493 -28.51 -14.05 16.75
N GLN A 494 -29.29 -14.00 17.83
CA GLN A 494 -28.79 -13.65 19.16
C GLN A 494 -27.75 -14.67 19.65
N GLU A 495 -28.03 -15.97 19.49
CA GLU A 495 -27.06 -17.02 19.82
C GLU A 495 -25.79 -16.91 18.98
N LEU A 496 -25.93 -16.71 17.65
CA LEU A 496 -24.81 -16.53 16.74
C LEU A 496 -23.88 -15.39 17.17
N LEU A 497 -24.47 -14.22 17.47
CA LEU A 497 -23.71 -13.05 17.91
C LEU A 497 -22.97 -13.31 19.23
N GLN A 498 -23.66 -13.91 20.23
CA GLN A 498 -23.07 -14.22 21.52
C GLN A 498 -21.93 -15.23 21.41
N GLU A 499 -22.13 -16.31 20.66
CA GLU A 499 -21.10 -17.33 20.44
C GLU A 499 -19.87 -16.72 19.72
N THR A 500 -20.12 -15.95 18.65
CA THR A 500 -19.06 -15.34 17.84
C THR A 500 -18.23 -14.38 18.67
N PHE A 501 -18.83 -13.42 19.35
CA PHE A 501 -18.06 -12.47 20.15
C PHE A 501 -17.37 -13.14 21.33
N THR A 502 -17.97 -14.15 21.95
CA THR A 502 -17.33 -14.91 23.04
C THR A 502 -16.06 -15.62 22.54
N ALA A 503 -16.12 -16.24 21.36
CA ALA A 503 -15.01 -17.01 20.81
C ALA A 503 -13.86 -16.11 20.29
N HIS A 504 -14.20 -14.96 19.71
CA HIS A 504 -13.26 -14.14 18.92
C HIS A 504 -12.88 -12.79 19.57
N GLN A 505 -13.37 -12.48 20.79
CA GLN A 505 -13.00 -11.24 21.50
C GLN A 505 -11.48 -11.11 21.76
N ARG A 506 -10.73 -12.19 21.68
CA ARG A 506 -9.26 -12.20 21.91
C ARG A 506 -8.50 -11.27 20.93
N ILE A 507 -9.06 -11.01 19.73
CA ILE A 507 -8.44 -10.13 18.72
C ILE A 507 -8.66 -8.64 19.01
N ILE A 508 -9.61 -8.31 19.91
CA ILE A 508 -9.94 -6.92 20.25
C ILE A 508 -8.95 -6.40 21.29
N PHE A 509 -8.32 -5.29 20.99
CA PHE A 509 -7.37 -4.63 21.87
C PHE A 509 -7.45 -3.10 21.73
N ASN A 510 -7.81 -2.43 22.83
CA ASN A 510 -7.96 -0.97 22.88
C ASN A 510 -6.76 -0.26 23.54
N GLY A 511 -5.71 -1.00 23.89
CA GLY A 511 -4.53 -0.48 24.56
C GLY A 511 -3.42 -0.01 23.62
N ASN A 512 -2.25 0.31 24.19
CA ASN A 512 -1.07 0.72 23.45
C ASN A 512 -0.37 -0.51 22.81
N GLY A 513 -0.43 -0.62 21.49
CA GLY A 513 0.19 -1.71 20.72
C GLY A 513 1.72 -1.70 20.72
N TYR A 514 2.37 -0.62 21.14
CA TYR A 514 3.84 -0.51 21.25
C TYR A 514 4.39 -1.00 22.58
N ASP A 515 3.53 -1.28 23.56
CA ASP A 515 3.96 -1.75 24.86
C ASP A 515 4.44 -3.22 24.77
N ASP A 516 5.62 -3.53 25.35
CA ASP A 516 6.13 -4.90 25.45
C ASP A 516 5.16 -5.83 26.18
N ALA A 517 4.35 -5.29 27.12
CA ALA A 517 3.29 -6.01 27.78
C ALA A 517 2.23 -6.52 26.80
N TRP A 518 1.96 -5.80 25.69
CA TRP A 518 1.06 -6.26 24.65
C TRP A 518 1.60 -7.50 23.93
N VAL A 519 2.87 -7.55 23.64
CA VAL A 519 3.50 -8.73 23.00
C VAL A 519 3.30 -9.99 23.85
N ALA A 520 3.51 -9.87 25.16
CA ALA A 520 3.29 -10.96 26.10
C ALA A 520 1.80 -11.34 26.21
N GLU A 521 0.91 -10.36 26.27
CA GLU A 521 -0.54 -10.56 26.32
C GLU A 521 -1.07 -11.18 25.03
N ALA A 522 -0.63 -10.74 23.88
CA ALA A 522 -1.00 -11.30 22.57
C ALA A 522 -0.60 -12.78 22.45
N ALA A 523 0.62 -13.12 22.91
CA ALA A 523 1.06 -14.51 22.97
C ALA A 523 0.17 -15.36 23.90
N ARG A 524 -0.22 -14.81 25.05
CA ARG A 524 -1.14 -15.49 26.01
C ARG A 524 -2.53 -15.70 25.39
N ARG A 525 -3.00 -14.77 24.55
CA ARG A 525 -4.26 -14.88 23.80
C ARG A 525 -4.15 -15.82 22.58
N GLY A 526 -2.96 -16.31 22.25
CA GLY A 526 -2.71 -17.14 21.06
C GLY A 526 -2.76 -16.37 19.75
N LEU A 527 -2.44 -15.06 19.76
CA LEU A 527 -2.31 -14.24 18.57
C LEU A 527 -0.91 -14.39 17.97
N ALA A 528 -0.84 -14.43 16.64
CA ALA A 528 0.41 -14.57 15.91
C ALA A 528 1.23 -13.27 15.92
N ASN A 529 2.55 -13.40 16.08
CA ASN A 529 3.51 -12.30 15.94
C ASN A 529 4.50 -12.63 14.82
N LEU A 530 4.09 -12.39 13.57
CA LEU A 530 4.86 -12.65 12.37
C LEU A 530 5.64 -11.39 11.99
N ARG A 531 6.86 -11.25 12.50
CA ARG A 531 7.62 -10.00 12.52
C ARG A 531 8.03 -9.50 11.14
N ASP A 532 8.44 -10.40 10.27
CA ASP A 532 8.94 -10.08 8.94
C ASP A 532 8.32 -10.94 7.84
N THR A 533 8.63 -10.63 6.59
CA THR A 533 8.16 -11.34 5.41
C THR A 533 8.50 -12.84 5.47
N VAL A 534 9.71 -13.20 5.92
CA VAL A 534 10.15 -14.60 5.97
C VAL A 534 9.38 -15.40 7.03
N ASP A 535 9.03 -14.77 8.15
CA ASP A 535 8.27 -15.42 9.22
C ASP A 535 6.80 -15.64 8.82
N CYS A 536 6.21 -14.73 8.04
CA CYS A 536 4.79 -14.81 7.71
C CYS A 536 4.48 -15.62 6.43
N MET A 537 5.39 -15.70 5.46
CA MET A 537 5.14 -16.37 4.19
C MET A 537 4.67 -17.84 4.29
N PRO A 538 5.17 -18.69 5.22
CA PRO A 538 4.63 -20.03 5.36
C PRO A 538 3.12 -20.10 5.57
N ALA A 539 2.53 -19.13 6.30
CA ALA A 539 1.09 -19.07 6.49
C ALA A 539 0.30 -18.80 5.20
N TYR A 540 0.92 -18.16 4.20
CA TYR A 540 0.28 -17.89 2.91
C TYR A 540 -0.21 -19.15 2.19
N ILE A 541 0.51 -20.27 2.36
CA ILE A 541 0.20 -21.57 1.74
C ILE A 541 -0.29 -22.60 2.75
N ASP A 542 -0.66 -22.20 3.96
CA ASP A 542 -1.33 -23.10 4.90
C ASP A 542 -2.64 -23.60 4.32
N LYS A 543 -2.97 -24.86 4.60
CA LYS A 543 -4.17 -25.51 4.06
C LYS A 543 -5.44 -24.68 4.30
N LYS A 544 -5.58 -24.09 5.47
CA LYS A 544 -6.71 -23.25 5.85
C LYS A 544 -6.87 -22.06 4.87
N ASN A 545 -5.78 -21.40 4.54
CA ASN A 545 -5.79 -20.24 3.64
C ASN A 545 -6.00 -20.66 2.17
N ILE A 546 -5.40 -21.78 1.76
CA ILE A 546 -5.67 -22.36 0.42
C ILE A 546 -7.16 -22.73 0.30
N ASP A 547 -7.72 -23.42 1.29
CA ASP A 547 -9.12 -23.81 1.30
C ASP A 547 -10.06 -22.58 1.21
N LEU A 548 -9.75 -21.49 1.94
CA LEU A 548 -10.49 -20.24 1.88
C LEU A 548 -10.57 -19.67 0.45
N PHE A 549 -9.42 -19.45 -0.16
CA PHE A 549 -9.37 -18.79 -1.47
C PHE A 549 -9.89 -19.68 -2.61
N THR A 550 -9.68 -20.99 -2.52
CA THR A 550 -10.19 -21.95 -3.51
C THR A 550 -11.70 -22.14 -3.40
N LYS A 551 -12.25 -22.21 -2.18
CA LYS A 551 -13.70 -22.30 -1.93
C LYS A 551 -14.46 -21.13 -2.57
N HIS A 552 -13.93 -19.93 -2.46
CA HIS A 552 -14.53 -18.71 -3.02
C HIS A 552 -14.09 -18.45 -4.47
N ALA A 553 -13.34 -19.35 -5.09
CA ALA A 553 -12.82 -19.20 -6.46
C ALA A 553 -12.09 -17.84 -6.70
N VAL A 554 -11.50 -17.28 -5.65
CA VAL A 554 -10.70 -16.04 -5.73
C VAL A 554 -9.31 -16.35 -6.28
N LEU A 555 -8.66 -17.39 -5.76
CA LEU A 555 -7.40 -17.93 -6.24
C LEU A 555 -7.46 -19.45 -6.25
N THR A 556 -6.83 -20.07 -7.22
CA THR A 556 -6.55 -21.52 -7.22
C THR A 556 -5.35 -21.81 -6.30
N GLU A 557 -5.20 -23.05 -5.84
CA GLU A 557 -4.03 -23.46 -5.07
C GLU A 557 -2.72 -23.19 -5.86
N THR A 558 -2.72 -23.46 -7.15
CA THR A 558 -1.57 -23.20 -8.03
C THR A 558 -1.22 -21.73 -8.09
N GLU A 559 -2.23 -20.84 -8.19
CA GLU A 559 -2.02 -19.38 -8.15
C GLU A 559 -1.51 -18.90 -6.78
N MET A 560 -1.96 -19.49 -5.68
CA MET A 560 -1.46 -19.15 -4.34
C MET A 560 0.00 -19.58 -4.16
N ARG A 561 0.34 -20.79 -4.55
CA ARG A 561 1.73 -21.29 -4.48
C ARG A 561 2.67 -20.44 -5.34
N ALA A 562 2.24 -20.06 -6.53
CA ALA A 562 3.02 -19.17 -7.39
C ALA A 562 3.26 -17.79 -6.76
N ARG A 563 2.24 -17.20 -6.13
CA ARG A 563 2.39 -15.92 -5.41
C ARG A 563 3.35 -16.03 -4.22
N TYR A 564 3.26 -17.12 -3.49
CA TYR A 564 4.21 -17.44 -2.41
C TYR A 564 5.66 -17.43 -2.92
N GLU A 565 5.94 -18.15 -4.02
CA GLU A 565 7.27 -18.18 -4.62
C GLU A 565 7.72 -16.80 -5.11
N ILE A 566 6.83 -16.02 -5.75
CA ILE A 566 7.11 -14.66 -6.19
C ILE A 566 7.51 -13.75 -5.02
N HIS A 567 6.81 -13.84 -3.88
CA HIS A 567 7.12 -13.03 -2.70
C HIS A 567 8.48 -13.37 -2.11
N LEU A 568 8.82 -14.67 -1.99
CA LEU A 568 10.11 -15.11 -1.48
C LEU A 568 11.27 -14.75 -2.42
N GLU A 569 11.10 -14.97 -3.72
CA GLU A 569 12.08 -14.58 -4.72
C GLU A 569 12.33 -13.06 -4.72
N ASN A 570 11.25 -12.26 -4.60
CA ASN A 570 11.36 -10.81 -4.50
C ASN A 570 12.10 -10.38 -3.22
N TYR A 571 11.83 -11.03 -2.07
CA TYR A 571 12.56 -10.79 -0.83
C TYR A 571 14.07 -10.99 -1.01
N CYS A 572 14.47 -12.12 -1.60
CA CYS A 572 15.87 -12.42 -1.85
C CYS A 572 16.52 -11.42 -2.81
N LYS A 573 15.83 -11.06 -3.90
CA LYS A 573 16.33 -10.09 -4.89
C LYS A 573 16.51 -8.69 -4.31
N VAL A 574 15.55 -8.19 -3.56
CA VAL A 574 15.64 -6.87 -2.91
C VAL A 574 16.80 -6.85 -1.92
N THR A 575 16.90 -7.87 -1.06
CA THR A 575 18.00 -8.00 -0.09
C THR A 575 19.37 -8.04 -0.77
N ALA A 576 19.49 -8.77 -1.90
CA ALA A 576 20.74 -8.81 -2.68
C ALA A 576 21.08 -7.45 -3.32
N ILE A 577 20.09 -6.74 -3.87
CA ILE A 577 20.30 -5.41 -4.48
C ILE A 577 20.80 -4.42 -3.43
N GLU A 578 20.21 -4.41 -2.25
CA GLU A 578 20.64 -3.56 -1.14
C GLU A 578 22.09 -3.86 -0.74
N ALA A 579 22.44 -5.14 -0.59
CA ALA A 579 23.79 -5.55 -0.23
C ALA A 579 24.83 -5.16 -1.29
N HIS A 580 24.55 -5.39 -2.57
CA HIS A 580 25.44 -4.99 -3.67
C HIS A 580 25.61 -3.46 -3.73
N THR A 581 24.52 -2.71 -3.56
CA THR A 581 24.55 -1.25 -3.55
C THR A 581 25.41 -0.74 -2.40
N LEU A 582 25.23 -1.28 -1.19
CA LEU A 582 26.04 -0.89 -0.03
C LEU A 582 27.52 -1.18 -0.25
N LEU A 583 27.86 -2.37 -0.77
CA LEU A 583 29.24 -2.73 -1.06
C LEU A 583 29.90 -1.77 -2.07
N ASP A 584 29.19 -1.39 -3.13
CA ASP A 584 29.68 -0.42 -4.11
C ASP A 584 29.96 0.94 -3.47
N MET A 585 29.01 1.46 -2.69
CA MET A 585 29.14 2.73 -1.97
C MET A 585 30.30 2.71 -0.96
N VAL A 586 30.47 1.61 -0.23
CA VAL A 586 31.54 1.47 0.77
C VAL A 586 32.91 1.41 0.12
N THR A 587 33.07 0.54 -0.87
CA THR A 587 34.38 0.29 -1.46
C THR A 587 34.91 1.44 -2.30
N ARG A 588 34.01 2.12 -3.02
CA ARG A 588 34.40 3.19 -3.95
C ARG A 588 34.44 4.57 -3.32
N CYS A 589 33.66 4.81 -2.25
CA CYS A 589 33.49 6.15 -1.70
C CYS A 589 33.80 6.24 -0.19
N ILE A 590 33.16 5.42 0.66
CA ILE A 590 33.22 5.61 2.13
C ILE A 590 34.58 5.26 2.68
N LEU A 591 35.15 4.08 2.39
CA LEU A 591 36.46 3.69 2.85
C LEU A 591 37.58 4.60 2.31
N PRO A 592 37.58 4.99 1.01
CA PRO A 592 38.49 6.00 0.51
C PRO A 592 38.40 7.37 1.22
N ALA A 593 37.19 7.83 1.55
CA ALA A 593 36.98 9.08 2.27
C ALA A 593 37.51 9.01 3.72
N ALA A 594 37.22 7.93 4.43
CA ALA A 594 37.75 7.68 5.77
C ALA A 594 39.27 7.61 5.76
N GLY A 595 39.89 6.95 4.74
CA GLY A 595 41.30 6.90 4.53
C GLY A 595 41.94 8.27 4.31
N LYS A 596 41.36 9.14 3.51
CA LYS A 596 41.82 10.52 3.30
C LYS A 596 41.78 11.33 4.60
N TYR A 597 40.75 11.20 5.40
CA TYR A 597 40.64 11.88 6.68
C TYR A 597 41.69 11.34 7.68
N ALA A 598 41.88 10.04 7.74
CA ALA A 598 42.89 9.39 8.56
C ALA A 598 44.33 9.89 8.21
N ASP A 599 44.60 10.01 6.90
CA ASP A 599 45.89 10.59 6.43
C ASP A 599 46.08 12.04 6.89
N SER A 600 45.08 12.89 6.74
CA SER A 600 45.11 14.28 7.21
C SER A 600 45.34 14.38 8.72
N LEU A 601 44.71 13.53 9.52
CA LEU A 601 44.95 13.46 10.98
C LEU A 601 46.39 13.00 11.30
N ALA A 602 46.87 11.98 10.59
CA ALA A 602 48.24 11.46 10.78
C ALA A 602 49.31 12.52 10.43
N GLN A 603 49.10 13.27 9.34
CA GLN A 603 49.97 14.39 8.96
C GLN A 603 49.95 15.50 10.03
N THR A 604 48.76 15.90 10.51
CA THR A 604 48.61 16.90 11.56
C THR A 604 49.32 16.45 12.85
N LEU A 605 49.13 15.20 13.25
CA LEU A 605 49.79 14.59 14.41
C LEU A 605 51.32 14.59 14.25
N PHE A 606 51.84 14.22 13.07
CA PHE A 606 53.26 14.24 12.76
C PHE A 606 53.82 15.66 12.86
N HIS A 607 53.17 16.66 12.29
CA HIS A 607 53.62 18.06 12.36
C HIS A 607 53.61 18.59 13.79
N LYS A 608 52.57 18.33 14.59
CA LYS A 608 52.51 18.74 16.01
C LYS A 608 53.63 18.13 16.84
N LYS A 609 54.00 16.85 16.61
CA LYS A 609 55.08 16.17 17.32
C LYS A 609 56.48 16.68 16.91
N ASN A 610 56.62 17.27 15.72
CA ASN A 610 57.93 17.65 15.15
C ASN A 610 58.13 19.18 15.02
N CYS A 611 57.19 20.03 15.45
CA CYS A 611 57.30 21.49 15.30
C CYS A 611 58.21 22.20 16.34
N GLY A 612 58.84 21.46 17.23
CA GLY A 612 59.79 21.99 18.22
C GLY A 612 59.15 22.58 19.48
N ILE A 613 57.83 22.52 19.61
CA ILE A 613 57.05 22.92 20.80
C ILE A 613 56.14 21.77 21.22
N SER A 614 55.82 21.68 22.53
CA SER A 614 54.92 20.66 23.05
C SER A 614 53.48 21.10 22.81
N LEU A 615 52.76 20.43 21.89
CA LEU A 615 51.36 20.67 21.58
C LEU A 615 50.49 19.48 22.03
N PRO A 616 49.27 19.72 22.49
CA PRO A 616 48.27 18.65 22.75
C PRO A 616 47.95 17.88 21.47
N THR A 617 47.99 16.52 21.51
CA THR A 617 47.73 15.62 20.38
C THR A 617 46.57 14.67 20.63
N VAL A 618 45.89 14.82 21.77
CA VAL A 618 44.85 13.90 22.22
C VAL A 618 43.67 13.78 21.21
N MET A 619 43.30 14.90 20.57
CA MET A 619 42.24 14.92 19.57
C MET A 619 42.62 14.08 18.35
N GLU A 620 43.78 14.36 17.76
CA GLU A 620 44.27 13.66 16.57
C GLU A 620 44.46 12.16 16.83
N GLU A 621 45.12 11.82 17.95
CA GLU A 621 45.34 10.42 18.32
C GLU A 621 44.07 9.63 18.50
N ARG A 622 43.10 10.17 19.27
CA ARG A 622 41.82 9.48 19.51
C ARG A 622 40.94 9.37 18.25
N THR A 623 40.89 10.45 17.46
CA THR A 623 40.08 10.44 16.24
C THR A 623 40.68 9.52 15.21
N LEU A 624 42.02 9.55 14.99
CA LEU A 624 42.71 8.66 14.07
C LEU A 624 42.53 7.20 14.46
N THR A 625 42.64 6.88 15.76
CA THR A 625 42.42 5.52 16.26
C THR A 625 40.97 5.06 15.94
N ARG A 626 39.94 5.86 16.27
CA ARG A 626 38.55 5.52 16.03
C ARG A 626 38.27 5.34 14.54
N VAL A 627 38.70 6.26 13.67
CA VAL A 627 38.49 6.14 12.22
C VAL A 627 39.12 4.86 11.69
N SER A 628 40.35 4.55 12.13
CA SER A 628 41.09 3.36 11.69
C SER A 628 40.42 2.05 12.15
N GLU A 629 39.99 1.99 13.41
CA GLU A 629 39.29 0.81 13.97
C GLU A 629 37.96 0.56 13.28
N GLN A 630 37.15 1.61 13.10
CA GLN A 630 35.86 1.51 12.45
C GLN A 630 35.99 1.15 10.96
N SER A 631 36.95 1.74 10.26
CA SER A 631 37.22 1.40 8.85
C SER A 631 37.66 -0.05 8.69
N ALA A 632 38.54 -0.54 9.60
CA ALA A 632 38.97 -1.95 9.59
C ALA A 632 37.80 -2.92 9.93
N ALA A 633 36.93 -2.54 10.83
CA ALA A 633 35.73 -3.33 11.14
C ALA A 633 34.76 -3.38 9.95
N LEU A 634 34.49 -2.22 9.33
CA LEU A 634 33.63 -2.12 8.14
C LEU A 634 34.19 -2.93 6.97
N PHE A 635 35.52 -2.84 6.74
CA PHE A 635 36.18 -3.60 5.68
C PHE A 635 35.98 -5.12 5.86
N ARG A 636 36.17 -5.65 7.07
CA ARG A 636 35.93 -7.09 7.35
C ARG A 636 34.47 -7.51 7.12
N VAL A 637 33.50 -6.71 7.60
CA VAL A 637 32.08 -7.01 7.38
C VAL A 637 31.74 -7.02 5.88
N CYS A 638 32.34 -6.11 5.10
CA CYS A 638 32.16 -6.08 3.65
C CYS A 638 32.79 -7.29 2.94
N GLU A 639 33.97 -7.77 3.38
CA GLU A 639 34.55 -9.03 2.86
C GLU A 639 33.65 -10.22 3.16
N ASP A 640 33.11 -10.32 4.39
CA ASP A 640 32.18 -11.36 4.78
C ASP A 640 30.87 -11.29 3.96
N LEU A 641 30.33 -10.09 3.75
CA LEU A 641 29.13 -9.86 2.94
C LEU A 641 29.37 -10.23 1.47
N GLN A 642 30.51 -9.85 0.90
CA GLN A 642 30.89 -10.20 -0.47
C GLN A 642 31.04 -11.72 -0.63
N THR A 643 31.63 -12.39 0.35
CA THR A 643 31.76 -13.85 0.38
C THR A 643 30.38 -14.53 0.48
N ALA A 644 29.50 -13.99 1.32
CA ALA A 644 28.12 -14.50 1.43
C ALA A 644 27.37 -14.34 0.09
N LEU A 645 27.45 -13.17 -0.55
CA LEU A 645 26.79 -12.95 -1.86
C LEU A 645 27.36 -13.87 -2.96
N HIS A 646 28.67 -14.13 -2.96
CA HIS A 646 29.26 -15.06 -3.91
C HIS A 646 28.76 -16.50 -3.73
N ASN A 647 28.49 -16.91 -2.50
CA ASN A 647 28.00 -18.24 -2.14
C ASN A 647 26.46 -18.30 -2.02
N ALA A 648 25.75 -17.22 -2.38
CA ALA A 648 24.31 -17.15 -2.22
C ALA A 648 23.62 -18.21 -3.08
N PRO A 649 22.65 -18.97 -2.52
CA PRO A 649 21.79 -19.83 -3.30
C PRO A 649 20.91 -19.01 -4.26
N ALA A 650 20.45 -19.64 -5.33
CA ALA A 650 19.55 -19.00 -6.28
C ALA A 650 18.27 -18.51 -5.57
N ALA A 651 17.83 -17.30 -5.91
CA ALA A 651 16.75 -16.61 -5.20
C ALA A 651 15.37 -17.32 -5.28
N ASP A 652 15.19 -18.22 -6.23
CA ASP A 652 13.99 -19.02 -6.46
C ASP A 652 13.91 -20.33 -5.62
N GLY A 653 14.82 -20.51 -4.67
CA GLY A 653 14.90 -21.70 -3.82
C GLY A 653 13.93 -21.78 -2.65
N GLY A 654 12.88 -20.94 -2.62
CA GLY A 654 11.81 -20.97 -1.62
C GLY A 654 12.22 -20.46 -0.23
N ILE A 655 11.48 -20.91 0.81
CA ILE A 655 11.57 -20.35 2.17
C ILE A 655 12.94 -20.52 2.83
N ASP A 656 13.62 -21.64 2.61
CA ASP A 656 14.92 -21.90 3.25
C ASP A 656 15.99 -20.97 2.67
N VAL A 657 15.88 -20.63 1.39
CA VAL A 657 16.73 -19.64 0.75
C VAL A 657 16.44 -18.23 1.31
N ALA A 658 15.17 -17.85 1.45
CA ALA A 658 14.81 -16.56 2.05
C ALA A 658 15.32 -16.45 3.50
N ARG A 659 15.23 -17.52 4.30
CA ARG A 659 15.82 -17.59 5.66
C ARG A 659 17.33 -17.39 5.64
N TRP A 660 18.00 -17.99 4.66
CA TRP A 660 19.42 -17.82 4.48
C TRP A 660 19.77 -16.37 4.11
N TYR A 661 19.05 -15.76 3.16
CA TYR A 661 19.25 -14.35 2.81
C TYR A 661 19.06 -13.41 3.99
N ARG A 662 18.04 -13.67 4.81
CA ARG A 662 17.82 -12.91 6.05
C ARG A 662 19.00 -13.01 6.99
N ALA A 663 19.49 -14.21 7.26
CA ALA A 663 20.55 -14.47 8.25
C ALA A 663 21.94 -14.02 7.77
N GLU A 664 22.26 -14.23 6.49
CA GLU A 664 23.61 -14.05 5.98
C GLU A 664 23.80 -12.73 5.23
N ILE A 665 22.79 -12.24 4.51
CA ILE A 665 22.91 -11.02 3.71
C ILE A 665 22.34 -9.82 4.46
N ALA A 666 21.06 -9.85 4.83
CA ALA A 666 20.40 -8.72 5.47
C ALA A 666 21.06 -8.32 6.80
N ALA A 667 21.41 -9.29 7.64
CA ALA A 667 22.07 -9.03 8.92
C ALA A 667 23.44 -8.35 8.74
N ARG A 668 24.25 -8.79 7.77
CA ARG A 668 25.56 -8.16 7.48
C ARG A 668 25.41 -6.79 6.85
N THR A 669 24.43 -6.60 5.98
CA THR A 669 24.09 -5.29 5.40
C THR A 669 23.74 -4.29 6.49
N GLN A 670 22.91 -4.70 7.46
CA GLN A 670 22.58 -3.87 8.63
C GLN A 670 23.82 -3.55 9.46
N GLN A 671 24.64 -4.54 9.79
CA GLN A 671 25.87 -4.36 10.57
C GLN A 671 26.84 -3.38 9.89
N ALA A 672 26.99 -3.48 8.57
CA ALA A 672 27.81 -2.54 7.81
C ALA A 672 27.23 -1.11 7.86
N GLY A 673 25.91 -0.95 7.72
CA GLY A 673 25.22 0.33 7.86
C GLY A 673 25.45 1.00 9.23
N GLU A 674 25.43 0.23 10.31
CA GLU A 674 25.71 0.73 11.67
C GLU A 674 27.15 1.25 11.82
N LEU A 675 28.12 0.56 11.22
CA LEU A 675 29.53 0.99 11.20
C LEU A 675 29.71 2.25 10.35
N ILE A 676 29.01 2.36 9.24
CA ILE A 676 29.04 3.56 8.39
C ILE A 676 28.45 4.76 9.15
N ASN A 677 27.34 4.58 9.87
CA ASN A 677 26.75 5.63 10.69
C ASN A 677 27.73 6.15 11.75
N GLN A 678 28.55 5.27 12.33
CA GLN A 678 29.60 5.68 13.26
C GLN A 678 30.71 6.48 12.56
N LEU A 679 31.15 6.07 11.36
CA LEU A 679 32.12 6.82 10.56
C LEU A 679 31.58 8.20 10.14
N GLU A 680 30.33 8.30 9.73
CA GLU A 680 29.68 9.56 9.35
C GLU A 680 29.75 10.61 10.48
N THR A 681 29.66 10.19 11.74
CA THR A 681 29.71 11.11 12.88
C THR A 681 31.11 11.62 13.22
N ILE A 682 32.19 11.01 12.69
CA ILE A 682 33.56 11.33 13.05
C ILE A 682 34.43 11.78 11.87
N VAL A 683 34.09 11.41 10.65
CA VAL A 683 34.83 11.84 9.43
C VAL A 683 34.48 13.30 9.13
N ASP A 684 35.47 14.08 8.73
CA ASP A 684 35.28 15.48 8.33
C ASP A 684 34.24 15.60 7.21
N THR A 685 33.31 16.52 7.34
CA THR A 685 32.27 16.79 6.35
C THR A 685 32.81 17.13 4.96
N ALA A 686 34.01 17.72 4.89
CA ALA A 686 34.67 17.99 3.62
C ALA A 686 35.23 16.71 2.94
N CYS A 687 35.39 15.63 3.68
CA CYS A 687 35.79 14.32 3.18
C CYS A 687 34.63 13.39 2.96
N TRP A 688 33.50 13.57 3.68
CA TRP A 688 32.37 12.68 3.63
C TRP A 688 31.67 12.75 2.26
N PRO A 689 31.48 11.62 1.56
CA PRO A 689 31.08 11.63 0.14
C PRO A 689 29.58 11.76 -0.14
N TYR A 690 28.74 11.65 0.89
CA TYR A 690 27.29 11.57 0.71
C TYR A 690 26.53 12.62 1.51
N PRO A 691 25.39 13.12 1.03
CA PRO A 691 24.48 13.94 1.82
C PRO A 691 24.04 13.21 3.09
N THR A 692 24.07 13.91 4.21
CA THR A 692 23.59 13.42 5.50
C THR A 692 22.06 13.54 5.59
N TYR A 693 21.45 12.94 6.62
CA TYR A 693 20.03 13.13 6.88
C TYR A 693 19.65 14.60 7.11
N ALA A 694 20.53 15.39 7.71
CA ALA A 694 20.32 16.84 7.87
C ALA A 694 20.20 17.54 6.50
N ASP A 695 21.06 17.17 5.54
CA ASP A 695 21.06 17.76 4.19
C ASP A 695 19.81 17.35 3.42
N ILE A 696 19.36 16.08 3.52
CA ILE A 696 18.26 15.55 2.74
C ILE A 696 16.90 15.99 3.31
N LEU A 697 16.69 15.85 4.61
CA LEU A 697 15.37 16.03 5.24
C LEU A 697 14.98 17.50 5.45
N PHE A 698 15.96 18.41 5.44
CA PHE A 698 15.72 19.83 5.71
C PHE A 698 16.02 20.75 4.50
N SER A 699 16.28 20.18 3.33
CA SER A 699 16.58 20.94 2.09
C SER A 699 15.32 21.45 1.38
N VAL A 700 14.16 20.86 1.61
CA VAL A 700 12.89 21.22 0.95
C VAL A 700 12.06 22.14 1.80
#